data_6da4c651c784db6f54529f93f30de5f4
#
_entry.id   6da4c651c784db6f54529f93f30de5f4
#
_cell.length_a   1.000
_cell.length_b   1.000
_cell.length_c   1.000
_cell.angle_alpha   90.00
_cell.angle_beta   90.00
_cell.angle_gamma   90.00
#
_symmetry.space_group_name_H-M   'P 1'
#
loop_
_entity.id
_entity.type
_entity.pdbx_description
1 polymer ?
#
loop_
_entity_poly.entity_id
_entity_poly.type
_entity_poly.pdbx_seq_one_letter_code
_entity_poly.pdbx_strand_id
1 'polypeptide(L)'
;MPLDVIRCQPMALMRIRLALLAAFAFVPVAVEAQPGQAEDFFPMSVWYGGGKARAPMLERDPRSKVELWRKDLAQIKQLGFNTVRCWIDWASGEPEEGQYQFDTIDVILKLAEEQGLKVVIQVYMDSAPAWVGRKFPDSLFVSSNGMAIHPESSPGYCRDHAGVRDAELRFYTALAQRAQKSPNFLGWDLWSEPHVINWATPTYIEHPEFCFCKYSVARFRRWLQKKYGSLDALNDSWYRHFTSWDEVEPNRLSTILSYTDFIDWKQFIADKLGEDLRDRYNAVKQAAPHAVATSHAAGIGLFSSPLWWEGQSDDWTMTQQVDYYGTSFYPKHSSFVNRDVEWRGALLDFTRSFGFAEGGRGFWIGELQGGFGTVALNVSPTVTPEDIRIWTWSALARGAKAINYYAWYPMSTGYESGGFGLIKLDGTITERSRVAGSIAQVVDRHQKLFLAAQPPKAEVAIVYNPLTYFVGGREREAAYGGPQGEVNGIERDSMLGIYRALFPTNVPLDFIHINRLSEALLKPYKLVLLPYPLMIPAASAAELKSYVANGGTLVAEARLGWNNEHGAASPIIPGMGLHEVMGCRETDVQTGKGGRTTVKWTGSDLPGFAPGESLQARWYEETLQPLRPGAHVTATFPSGAAAAVISTFGKGKTLMLGSYVGAAYETHREPAAAQFYAALLAWAGVPVPVSVTGATAEVRYLESVPDTLVFVFNHSKQPIEPSVSLRLRAGNYRGTDLVAQKPVEISEDASGVKLRGRIAPEDVWVVDLSPR
;
A
#
# COMPACT_ATOMS: atom_id res chain seq x y z
N MET A 1 55.34 16.49 -50.41
CA MET A 1 55.32 16.85 -51.87
C MET A 1 54.49 15.80 -52.58
N PRO A 2 53.67 16.18 -53.56
CA PRO A 2 52.51 17.07 -53.45
C PRO A 2 51.19 16.28 -53.73
N LEU A 3 50.03 16.75 -53.22
CA LEU A 3 48.94 17.37 -53.92
C LEU A 3 48.60 16.86 -55.31
N ASP A 4 47.40 16.36 -55.53
CA ASP A 4 46.54 16.97 -56.52
C ASP A 4 45.04 16.58 -56.34
N VAL A 5 44.28 17.58 -56.26
CA VAL A 5 42.86 17.82 -56.41
C VAL A 5 42.42 17.50 -57.84
N ILE A 6 41.24 16.99 -58.13
CA ILE A 6 40.37 17.47 -59.21
C ILE A 6 38.90 17.08 -58.98
N ARG A 7 38.07 18.05 -59.16
CA ARG A 7 36.60 18.19 -59.21
C ARG A 7 35.94 17.43 -60.36
N CYS A 8 34.68 17.08 -60.18
CA CYS A 8 33.51 17.71 -60.84
C CYS A 8 32.33 16.71 -60.91
N GLN A 9 31.21 17.23 -60.51
CA GLN A 9 29.85 16.76 -60.87
C GLN A 9 29.58 16.92 -62.42
N PRO A 10 28.46 16.44 -63.04
CA PRO A 10 27.10 16.54 -62.53
C PRO A 10 26.06 15.43 -62.97
N MET A 11 24.95 15.47 -62.25
CA MET A 11 23.53 15.21 -62.66
C MET A 11 23.20 14.16 -63.74
N ALA A 12 22.23 13.23 -63.36
CA ALA A 12 20.94 13.11 -64.05
C ALA A 12 19.99 12.11 -63.38
N LEU A 13 18.88 12.66 -62.92
CA LEU A 13 17.49 12.26 -63.13
C LEU A 13 16.98 10.81 -62.88
N MET A 14 16.19 10.74 -61.83
CA MET A 14 14.76 10.30 -61.86
C MET A 14 14.45 8.81 -62.07
N ARG A 15 13.95 8.19 -60.99
CA ARG A 15 12.70 7.44 -61.02
C ARG A 15 12.15 7.28 -59.58
N ILE A 16 11.06 7.99 -59.36
CA ILE A 16 10.16 7.90 -58.23
C ILE A 16 9.50 6.50 -58.28
N ARG A 17 9.71 5.71 -57.23
CA ARG A 17 8.75 4.62 -56.87
C ARG A 17 8.15 4.98 -55.52
N LEU A 18 6.90 5.41 -55.55
CA LEU A 18 6.03 5.47 -54.39
C LEU A 18 5.92 4.08 -53.79
N ALA A 19 6.46 3.91 -52.61
CA ALA A 19 6.07 2.82 -51.70
C ALA A 19 5.08 3.41 -50.70
N LEU A 20 3.83 3.00 -50.82
CA LEU A 20 2.81 3.27 -49.81
C LEU A 20 3.21 2.56 -48.53
N LEU A 21 3.69 3.29 -47.56
CA LEU A 21 3.70 2.87 -46.17
C LEU A 21 2.27 3.05 -45.62
N ALA A 22 1.56 1.95 -45.49
CA ALA A 22 0.32 1.90 -44.70
C ALA A 22 0.71 2.08 -43.24
N ALA A 23 0.55 3.30 -42.72
CA ALA A 23 0.53 3.57 -41.31
C ALA A 23 -0.73 2.93 -40.71
N PHE A 24 -0.57 1.78 -40.09
CA PHE A 24 -1.57 1.27 -39.16
C PHE A 24 -1.58 2.19 -37.94
N ALA A 25 -2.46 3.17 -37.94
CA ALA A 25 -2.87 3.87 -36.76
C ALA A 25 -3.56 2.86 -35.83
N PHE A 26 -2.90 2.40 -34.77
CA PHE A 26 -3.57 1.78 -33.65
C PHE A 26 -4.45 2.87 -33.02
N VAL A 27 -5.72 2.89 -33.40
CA VAL A 27 -6.77 3.54 -32.61
C VAL A 27 -7.01 2.60 -31.44
N PRO A 28 -6.77 3.00 -30.19
CA PRO A 28 -7.23 2.23 -29.06
C PRO A 28 -8.76 2.26 -29.14
N VAL A 29 -9.37 1.15 -29.53
CA VAL A 29 -10.79 0.92 -29.29
C VAL A 29 -10.90 0.85 -27.77
N ALA A 30 -11.39 1.93 -27.18
CA ALA A 30 -11.90 1.89 -25.81
C ALA A 30 -13.08 0.90 -25.87
N VAL A 31 -12.82 -0.34 -25.49
CA VAL A 31 -13.89 -1.27 -25.14
C VAL A 31 -14.53 -0.67 -23.90
N GLU A 32 -15.65 0.01 -24.05
CA GLU A 32 -16.55 0.28 -22.92
C GLU A 32 -16.85 -1.08 -22.29
N ALA A 33 -16.17 -1.37 -21.19
CA ALA A 33 -16.47 -2.53 -20.37
C ALA A 33 -17.91 -2.35 -19.89
N GLN A 34 -18.80 -3.25 -20.31
CA GLN A 34 -20.11 -3.31 -19.67
C GLN A 34 -19.89 -3.51 -18.16
N PRO A 35 -20.64 -2.80 -17.29
CA PRO A 35 -20.49 -2.93 -15.85
C PRO A 35 -20.60 -4.40 -15.47
N GLY A 36 -19.52 -4.95 -14.91
CA GLY A 36 -19.52 -6.32 -14.37
C GLY A 36 -20.44 -6.39 -13.16
N GLN A 37 -20.93 -7.59 -12.82
CA GLN A 37 -21.81 -7.84 -11.66
C GLN A 37 -21.26 -7.29 -10.32
N ALA A 38 -19.99 -6.91 -10.25
CA ALA A 38 -19.34 -6.36 -9.07
C ALA A 38 -19.51 -4.84 -8.88
N GLU A 39 -19.93 -4.11 -9.92
CA GLU A 39 -20.12 -2.65 -9.80
C GLU A 39 -21.37 -2.30 -8.98
N ASP A 40 -22.33 -3.22 -8.90
CA ASP A 40 -23.58 -3.06 -8.17
C ASP A 40 -23.65 -3.86 -6.86
N PHE A 41 -22.56 -4.51 -6.44
CA PHE A 41 -22.55 -5.42 -5.29
C PHE A 41 -21.40 -5.12 -4.34
N PHE A 42 -21.70 -4.91 -3.06
CA PHE A 42 -20.72 -4.68 -1.99
C PHE A 42 -20.47 -5.97 -1.19
N PRO A 43 -19.32 -6.64 -1.36
CA PRO A 43 -19.00 -7.87 -0.61
C PRO A 43 -18.75 -7.59 0.87
N MET A 44 -19.60 -8.15 1.73
CA MET A 44 -19.35 -8.31 3.17
C MET A 44 -19.12 -9.78 3.42
N SER A 45 -17.85 -10.18 3.49
CA SER A 45 -17.40 -11.55 3.35
C SER A 45 -16.74 -12.09 4.61
N VAL A 46 -16.77 -13.40 4.76
CA VAL A 46 -15.94 -14.15 5.71
C VAL A 46 -15.11 -15.20 4.97
N TRP A 47 -13.86 -15.39 5.38
CA TRP A 47 -13.06 -16.50 4.91
C TRP A 47 -13.60 -17.80 5.55
N TYR A 48 -13.99 -18.75 4.70
CA TYR A 48 -14.62 -19.97 5.13
C TYR A 48 -13.78 -21.19 4.76
N GLY A 49 -13.13 -21.78 5.76
CA GLY A 49 -12.23 -22.91 5.59
C GLY A 49 -12.87 -24.28 5.72
N GLY A 50 -14.20 -24.39 5.80
CA GLY A 50 -14.88 -25.66 5.87
C GLY A 50 -14.82 -26.35 7.25
N GLY A 51 -15.29 -25.70 8.30
CA GLY A 51 -15.33 -26.26 9.64
C GLY A 51 -13.94 -26.39 10.27
N LYS A 52 -13.51 -27.59 10.63
CA LYS A 52 -12.22 -27.85 11.27
C LYS A 52 -11.03 -27.91 10.29
N ALA A 53 -11.30 -27.96 9.01
CA ALA A 53 -10.24 -27.91 8.01
C ALA A 53 -9.70 -26.48 7.89
N ARG A 54 -8.42 -26.33 7.57
CA ARG A 54 -7.84 -25.01 7.29
C ARG A 54 -8.50 -24.37 6.07
N ALA A 55 -8.83 -25.19 5.07
CA ALA A 55 -9.52 -24.81 3.86
C ALA A 55 -10.40 -25.95 3.36
N PRO A 56 -11.50 -25.68 2.62
CA PRO A 56 -12.38 -26.74 2.12
C PRO A 56 -11.67 -27.82 1.30
N MET A 57 -10.64 -27.44 0.51
CA MET A 57 -9.88 -28.37 -0.31
C MET A 57 -9.04 -29.39 0.46
N LEU A 58 -8.87 -29.22 1.77
CA LEU A 58 -8.21 -30.22 2.62
C LEU A 58 -9.14 -31.38 2.98
N GLU A 59 -10.43 -31.26 2.66
CA GLU A 59 -11.39 -32.36 2.80
C GLU A 59 -11.33 -33.28 1.58
N ARG A 60 -10.87 -34.52 1.78
CA ARG A 60 -10.78 -35.51 0.72
C ARG A 60 -12.12 -35.95 0.17
N ASP A 61 -13.15 -35.95 1.02
CA ASP A 61 -14.52 -36.25 0.66
C ASP A 61 -15.45 -35.08 1.01
N PRO A 62 -15.53 -34.06 0.16
CA PRO A 62 -16.38 -32.89 0.40
C PRO A 62 -17.85 -33.23 0.45
N ARG A 63 -18.28 -34.34 -0.18
CA ARG A 63 -19.70 -34.77 -0.17
C ARG A 63 -20.13 -35.24 1.19
N SER A 64 -19.25 -35.81 2.00
CA SER A 64 -19.55 -36.19 3.41
C SER A 64 -19.74 -34.98 4.33
N LYS A 65 -19.34 -33.78 3.90
CA LYS A 65 -19.40 -32.53 4.68
C LYS A 65 -20.57 -31.60 4.29
N VAL A 66 -21.38 -32.00 3.32
CA VAL A 66 -22.43 -31.14 2.73
C VAL A 66 -23.39 -30.60 3.82
N GLU A 67 -23.84 -31.41 4.75
CA GLU A 67 -24.78 -30.96 5.80
C GLU A 67 -24.11 -30.00 6.80
N LEU A 68 -22.85 -30.23 7.16
CA LEU A 68 -22.09 -29.31 8.00
C LEU A 68 -21.91 -27.97 7.32
N TRP A 69 -21.45 -27.98 6.08
CA TRP A 69 -21.18 -26.76 5.32
C TRP A 69 -22.46 -25.98 5.00
N ARG A 70 -23.56 -26.69 4.69
CA ARG A 70 -24.89 -26.05 4.52
C ARG A 70 -25.33 -25.33 5.79
N LYS A 71 -25.15 -25.93 6.95
CA LYS A 71 -25.45 -25.29 8.23
C LYS A 71 -24.59 -24.07 8.49
N ASP A 72 -23.29 -24.17 8.21
CA ASP A 72 -22.35 -23.04 8.37
C ASP A 72 -22.71 -21.87 7.45
N LEU A 73 -22.96 -22.13 6.15
CA LEU A 73 -23.33 -21.10 5.19
C LEU A 73 -24.69 -20.46 5.52
N ALA A 74 -25.65 -21.24 5.98
CA ALA A 74 -26.93 -20.72 6.47
C ALA A 74 -26.71 -19.78 7.67
N GLN A 75 -25.83 -20.14 8.61
CA GLN A 75 -25.50 -19.33 9.78
C GLN A 75 -24.77 -18.03 9.39
N ILE A 76 -23.84 -18.08 8.44
CA ILE A 76 -23.16 -16.91 7.86
C ILE A 76 -24.19 -15.95 7.25
N LYS A 77 -25.12 -16.48 6.44
CA LYS A 77 -26.19 -15.68 5.84
C LYS A 77 -27.12 -15.06 6.87
N GLN A 78 -27.53 -15.86 7.87
CA GLN A 78 -28.43 -15.40 8.93
C GLN A 78 -27.85 -14.24 9.75
N LEU A 79 -26.52 -14.18 9.95
CA LEU A 79 -25.87 -13.05 10.62
C LEU A 79 -25.87 -11.79 9.77
N GLY A 80 -26.00 -11.89 8.44
CA GLY A 80 -26.10 -10.73 7.55
C GLY A 80 -24.99 -10.64 6.50
N PHE A 81 -24.06 -11.58 6.47
CA PHE A 81 -23.06 -11.64 5.41
C PHE A 81 -23.71 -12.02 4.07
N ASN A 82 -23.13 -11.50 2.97
CA ASN A 82 -23.63 -11.75 1.63
C ASN A 82 -22.62 -12.51 0.74
N THR A 83 -21.40 -12.73 1.24
CA THR A 83 -20.31 -13.35 0.50
C THR A 83 -19.51 -14.27 1.41
N VAL A 84 -18.95 -15.33 0.83
CA VAL A 84 -17.91 -16.16 1.44
C VAL A 84 -16.69 -16.17 0.53
N ARG A 85 -15.48 -16.12 1.13
CA ARG A 85 -14.22 -16.36 0.45
C ARG A 85 -13.76 -17.76 0.81
N CYS A 86 -13.64 -18.64 -0.16
CA CYS A 86 -13.07 -19.97 0.00
C CYS A 86 -11.70 -20.04 -0.68
N TRP A 87 -11.01 -21.13 -0.48
CA TRP A 87 -9.65 -21.27 -0.94
C TRP A 87 -9.45 -22.62 -1.65
N ILE A 88 -8.66 -22.63 -2.70
CA ILE A 88 -8.14 -23.84 -3.35
C ILE A 88 -6.64 -23.74 -3.49
N ASP A 89 -5.90 -24.80 -3.17
CA ASP A 89 -4.48 -24.90 -3.48
C ASP A 89 -4.24 -25.71 -4.78
N TRP A 90 -3.08 -25.49 -5.41
CA TRP A 90 -2.75 -26.14 -6.67
C TRP A 90 -2.56 -27.65 -6.49
N ALA A 91 -1.88 -28.09 -5.40
CA ALA A 91 -1.60 -29.50 -5.18
C ALA A 91 -2.88 -30.34 -5.02
N SER A 92 -3.88 -29.83 -4.30
CA SER A 92 -5.18 -30.51 -4.15
C SER A 92 -6.04 -30.40 -5.41
N GLY A 93 -5.94 -29.26 -6.11
CA GLY A 93 -6.75 -29.00 -7.31
C GLY A 93 -6.26 -29.69 -8.57
N GLU A 94 -4.98 -30.07 -8.64
CA GLU A 94 -4.35 -30.78 -9.80
C GLU A 94 -3.27 -31.75 -9.31
N PRO A 95 -3.64 -32.83 -8.59
CA PRO A 95 -2.69 -33.78 -8.01
C PRO A 95 -1.84 -34.52 -9.02
N GLU A 96 -2.30 -34.69 -10.27
CA GLU A 96 -1.57 -35.15 -11.42
C GLU A 96 -1.81 -34.21 -12.61
N GLU A 97 -0.83 -34.06 -13.50
CA GLU A 97 -0.87 -33.11 -14.61
C GLU A 97 -2.15 -33.27 -15.46
N GLY A 98 -2.93 -32.21 -15.58
CA GLY A 98 -4.19 -32.16 -16.34
C GLY A 98 -5.37 -32.88 -15.68
N GLN A 99 -5.22 -33.43 -14.48
CA GLN A 99 -6.30 -34.10 -13.75
C GLN A 99 -6.82 -33.15 -12.66
N TYR A 100 -7.82 -32.35 -13.02
CA TYR A 100 -8.37 -31.33 -12.12
C TYR A 100 -9.41 -31.90 -11.17
N GLN A 101 -9.26 -31.60 -9.88
CA GLN A 101 -10.18 -31.98 -8.77
C GLN A 101 -10.80 -30.72 -8.17
N PHE A 102 -11.97 -30.31 -8.68
CA PHE A 102 -12.66 -29.11 -8.23
C PHE A 102 -13.96 -29.42 -7.43
N ASP A 103 -14.15 -30.65 -6.99
CA ASP A 103 -15.37 -31.11 -6.28
C ASP A 103 -15.67 -30.25 -5.04
N THR A 104 -14.63 -29.83 -4.31
CA THR A 104 -14.79 -28.96 -3.13
C THR A 104 -15.36 -27.60 -3.51
N ILE A 105 -14.86 -27.00 -4.58
CA ILE A 105 -15.35 -25.71 -5.10
C ILE A 105 -16.78 -25.87 -5.61
N ASP A 106 -17.09 -26.95 -6.31
CA ASP A 106 -18.44 -27.20 -6.82
C ASP A 106 -19.47 -27.32 -5.67
N VAL A 107 -19.11 -28.02 -4.59
CA VAL A 107 -19.97 -28.16 -3.42
C VAL A 107 -20.19 -26.81 -2.74
N ILE A 108 -19.14 -26.02 -2.54
CA ILE A 108 -19.26 -24.68 -1.92
C ILE A 108 -20.09 -23.75 -2.79
N LEU A 109 -19.86 -23.71 -4.11
CA LEU A 109 -20.63 -22.87 -5.03
C LEU A 109 -22.13 -23.24 -4.97
N LYS A 110 -22.45 -24.53 -5.01
CA LYS A 110 -23.83 -25.02 -4.92
C LYS A 110 -24.48 -24.64 -3.58
N LEU A 111 -23.81 -24.89 -2.47
CA LEU A 111 -24.37 -24.60 -1.13
C LEU A 111 -24.50 -23.09 -0.90
N ALA A 112 -23.59 -22.29 -1.42
CA ALA A 112 -23.69 -20.83 -1.40
C ALA A 112 -24.90 -20.34 -2.21
N GLU A 113 -25.18 -20.95 -3.37
CA GLU A 113 -26.37 -20.67 -4.18
C GLU A 113 -27.66 -20.96 -3.38
N GLU A 114 -27.74 -22.11 -2.70
CA GLU A 114 -28.87 -22.48 -1.83
C GLU A 114 -29.14 -21.41 -0.76
N GLN A 115 -28.12 -20.71 -0.28
CA GLN A 115 -28.20 -19.69 0.77
C GLN A 115 -28.25 -18.25 0.22
N GLY A 116 -28.16 -18.04 -1.07
CA GLY A 116 -28.09 -16.70 -1.68
C GLY A 116 -26.82 -15.93 -1.30
N LEU A 117 -25.70 -16.64 -1.16
CA LEU A 117 -24.38 -16.09 -0.91
C LEU A 117 -23.57 -16.03 -2.21
N LYS A 118 -22.77 -14.98 -2.41
CA LYS A 118 -21.74 -14.95 -3.45
C LYS A 118 -20.46 -15.63 -2.96
N VAL A 119 -19.60 -16.05 -3.92
CA VAL A 119 -18.36 -16.76 -3.61
C VAL A 119 -17.19 -16.06 -4.31
N VAL A 120 -16.16 -15.73 -3.52
CA VAL A 120 -14.81 -15.34 -4.00
C VAL A 120 -13.89 -16.54 -3.78
N ILE A 121 -13.13 -16.92 -4.82
CA ILE A 121 -12.18 -18.02 -4.73
C ILE A 121 -10.77 -17.48 -4.61
N GLN A 122 -10.10 -17.77 -3.48
CA GLN A 122 -8.66 -17.56 -3.31
C GLN A 122 -7.90 -18.73 -3.89
N VAL A 123 -6.85 -18.44 -4.64
CA VAL A 123 -5.98 -19.48 -5.22
C VAL A 123 -4.62 -19.45 -4.54
N TYR A 124 -4.21 -20.58 -3.97
CA TYR A 124 -2.94 -20.73 -3.27
C TYR A 124 -1.97 -21.58 -4.08
N MET A 125 -0.98 -20.93 -4.70
CA MET A 125 -0.07 -21.58 -5.65
C MET A 125 1.21 -22.13 -5.00
N ASP A 126 1.55 -21.67 -3.78
CA ASP A 126 2.79 -22.09 -3.11
C ASP A 126 2.75 -23.59 -2.70
N SER A 127 1.55 -24.14 -2.51
CA SER A 127 1.34 -25.58 -2.39
C SER A 127 1.27 -26.20 -3.79
N ALA A 128 2.41 -26.35 -4.45
CA ALA A 128 2.47 -26.89 -5.79
C ALA A 128 2.47 -28.45 -5.79
N PRO A 129 1.86 -29.09 -6.81
CA PRO A 129 1.79 -30.54 -6.86
C PRO A 129 3.15 -31.17 -7.18
N ALA A 130 3.38 -32.35 -6.62
CA ALA A 130 4.66 -33.06 -6.76
C ALA A 130 5.06 -33.40 -8.21
N TRP A 131 4.08 -33.50 -9.13
CA TRP A 131 4.37 -33.73 -10.54
C TRP A 131 5.14 -32.60 -11.20
N VAL A 132 4.96 -31.33 -10.71
CA VAL A 132 5.71 -30.17 -11.20
C VAL A 132 7.22 -30.34 -10.98
N GLY A 133 7.63 -30.77 -9.78
CA GLY A 133 9.04 -31.03 -9.50
C GLY A 133 9.60 -32.23 -10.23
N ARG A 134 8.78 -33.28 -10.46
CA ARG A 134 9.19 -34.42 -11.29
C ARG A 134 9.44 -34.01 -12.74
N LYS A 135 8.60 -33.12 -13.27
CA LYS A 135 8.69 -32.65 -14.66
C LYS A 135 9.76 -31.57 -14.86
N PHE A 136 9.93 -30.68 -13.85
CA PHE A 136 10.83 -29.55 -13.90
C PHE A 136 11.78 -29.54 -12.67
N PRO A 137 12.72 -30.51 -12.58
CA PRO A 137 13.53 -30.74 -11.38
C PRO A 137 14.50 -29.59 -11.04
N ASP A 138 14.78 -28.71 -12.00
CA ASP A 138 15.66 -27.54 -11.85
C ASP A 138 14.93 -26.22 -11.58
N SER A 139 13.64 -26.28 -11.22
CA SER A 139 12.80 -25.11 -10.95
C SER A 139 12.71 -24.72 -9.47
N LEU A 140 13.62 -25.19 -8.62
CA LEU A 140 13.64 -24.84 -7.19
C LEU A 140 13.96 -23.35 -6.99
N PHE A 141 13.41 -22.77 -5.94
CA PHE A 141 13.88 -21.47 -5.45
C PHE A 141 15.33 -21.59 -4.96
N VAL A 142 16.12 -20.55 -5.21
CA VAL A 142 17.52 -20.46 -4.77
C VAL A 142 17.68 -19.15 -4.00
N SER A 143 18.20 -19.24 -2.79
CA SER A 143 18.46 -18.09 -1.94
C SER A 143 19.70 -17.29 -2.39
N SER A 144 19.89 -16.10 -1.84
CA SER A 144 21.05 -15.25 -2.12
C SER A 144 22.39 -15.92 -1.83
N ASN A 145 22.47 -16.83 -0.85
CA ASN A 145 23.67 -17.63 -0.54
C ASN A 145 23.82 -18.89 -1.40
N GLY A 146 22.96 -19.10 -2.42
CA GLY A 146 23.06 -20.21 -3.36
C GLY A 146 22.37 -21.50 -2.91
N MET A 147 21.65 -21.53 -1.79
CA MET A 147 20.96 -22.71 -1.30
C MET A 147 19.64 -22.92 -2.03
N ALA A 148 19.46 -24.11 -2.61
CA ALA A 148 18.17 -24.53 -3.18
C ALA A 148 17.18 -24.87 -2.06
N ILE A 149 15.94 -24.34 -2.17
CA ILE A 149 14.89 -24.55 -1.19
C ILE A 149 14.02 -25.73 -1.64
N HIS A 150 13.82 -26.67 -0.74
CA HIS A 150 12.98 -27.83 -1.00
C HIS A 150 11.51 -27.41 -1.10
N PRO A 151 10.76 -27.90 -2.10
CA PRO A 151 9.45 -27.33 -2.43
C PRO A 151 8.29 -27.84 -1.58
N GLU A 152 8.46 -28.74 -0.67
CA GLU A 152 7.41 -29.41 0.13
C GLU A 152 6.14 -28.53 0.26
N SER A 153 5.16 -28.67 0.91
CA SER A 153 3.89 -27.93 0.87
C SER A 153 3.96 -26.37 0.65
N SER A 154 5.12 -25.79 0.78
CA SER A 154 5.49 -24.38 0.52
C SER A 154 7.02 -24.28 0.55
N PRO A 155 7.68 -23.48 -0.30
CA PRO A 155 7.13 -22.40 -1.16
C PRO A 155 6.76 -22.87 -2.58
N GLY A 156 6.77 -24.14 -2.89
CA GLY A 156 6.55 -24.63 -4.23
C GLY A 156 7.77 -24.47 -5.15
N TYR A 157 7.55 -24.12 -6.41
CA TYR A 157 8.57 -24.02 -7.45
C TYR A 157 8.63 -22.62 -8.04
N CYS A 158 9.82 -22.22 -8.49
CA CYS A 158 10.02 -20.90 -9.06
C CYS A 158 9.32 -20.76 -10.42
N ARG A 159 8.34 -19.89 -10.52
CA ARG A 159 7.57 -19.63 -11.74
C ARG A 159 8.33 -18.88 -12.84
N ASP A 160 9.57 -18.40 -12.59
CA ASP A 160 10.43 -17.89 -13.65
C ASP A 160 10.91 -19.00 -14.60
N HIS A 161 10.81 -20.27 -14.18
CA HIS A 161 10.86 -21.41 -15.07
C HIS A 161 9.60 -21.44 -15.95
N ALA A 162 9.74 -21.29 -17.27
CA ALA A 162 8.62 -21.17 -18.20
C ALA A 162 7.60 -22.31 -18.08
N GLY A 163 8.07 -23.57 -17.94
CA GLY A 163 7.20 -24.74 -17.80
C GLY A 163 6.35 -24.70 -16.52
N VAL A 164 6.89 -24.19 -15.40
CA VAL A 164 6.14 -24.00 -14.14
C VAL A 164 5.08 -22.93 -14.34
N ARG A 165 5.45 -21.79 -14.90
CA ARG A 165 4.52 -20.70 -15.19
C ARG A 165 3.38 -21.13 -16.10
N ASP A 166 3.69 -21.84 -17.18
CA ASP A 166 2.67 -22.30 -18.12
C ASP A 166 1.72 -23.31 -17.48
N ALA A 167 2.22 -24.17 -16.59
CA ALA A 167 1.40 -25.11 -15.81
C ALA A 167 0.47 -24.38 -14.83
N GLU A 168 1.01 -23.43 -14.09
CA GLU A 168 0.24 -22.54 -13.20
C GLU A 168 -0.90 -21.85 -13.94
N LEU A 169 -0.63 -21.22 -15.07
CA LEU A 169 -1.63 -20.48 -15.84
C LEU A 169 -2.70 -21.39 -16.44
N ARG A 170 -2.34 -22.64 -16.83
CA ARG A 170 -3.34 -23.64 -17.24
C ARG A 170 -4.29 -24.00 -16.09
N PHE A 171 -3.76 -24.15 -14.86
CA PHE A 171 -4.59 -24.40 -13.69
C PHE A 171 -5.59 -23.26 -13.44
N TYR A 172 -5.12 -21.99 -13.45
CA TYR A 172 -6.01 -20.82 -13.33
C TYR A 172 -7.10 -20.81 -14.42
N THR A 173 -6.73 -21.09 -15.66
CA THR A 173 -7.67 -21.13 -16.78
C THR A 173 -8.73 -22.23 -16.60
N ALA A 174 -8.32 -23.44 -16.23
CA ALA A 174 -9.23 -24.58 -16.01
C ALA A 174 -10.20 -24.30 -14.84
N LEU A 175 -9.68 -23.75 -13.73
CA LEU A 175 -10.50 -23.36 -12.58
C LEU A 175 -11.50 -22.26 -12.96
N ALA A 176 -11.07 -21.28 -13.73
CA ALA A 176 -11.95 -20.19 -14.19
C ALA A 176 -13.05 -20.68 -15.13
N GLN A 177 -12.73 -21.59 -16.05
CA GLN A 177 -13.73 -22.24 -16.90
C GLN A 177 -14.77 -23.06 -16.10
N ARG A 178 -14.37 -23.58 -14.93
CA ARG A 178 -15.28 -24.30 -14.03
C ARG A 178 -16.14 -23.34 -13.25
N ALA A 179 -15.54 -22.39 -12.52
CA ALA A 179 -16.21 -21.51 -11.58
C ALA A 179 -17.24 -20.57 -12.24
N GLN A 180 -16.94 -20.04 -13.44
CA GLN A 180 -17.85 -19.14 -14.16
C GLN A 180 -19.22 -19.72 -14.50
N LYS A 181 -19.38 -21.04 -14.43
CA LYS A 181 -20.66 -21.71 -14.67
C LYS A 181 -21.66 -21.53 -13.52
N SER A 182 -21.20 -21.11 -12.36
CA SER A 182 -22.06 -20.84 -11.20
C SER A 182 -22.51 -19.38 -11.17
N PRO A 183 -23.81 -19.10 -11.04
CA PRO A 183 -24.32 -17.73 -10.93
C PRO A 183 -23.90 -17.02 -9.64
N ASN A 184 -23.44 -17.80 -8.67
CA ASN A 184 -22.97 -17.29 -7.37
C ASN A 184 -21.49 -16.96 -7.33
N PHE A 185 -20.75 -17.36 -8.34
CA PHE A 185 -19.36 -17.01 -8.46
C PHE A 185 -19.21 -15.49 -8.69
N LEU A 186 -18.54 -14.81 -7.77
CA LEU A 186 -18.30 -13.37 -7.86
C LEU A 186 -16.94 -13.06 -8.49
N GLY A 187 -15.91 -13.79 -8.06
CA GLY A 187 -14.56 -13.49 -8.53
C GLY A 187 -13.46 -14.17 -7.73
N TRP A 188 -12.28 -13.57 -7.83
CA TRP A 188 -11.01 -14.15 -7.42
C TRP A 188 -10.31 -13.29 -6.37
N ASP A 189 -9.63 -13.95 -5.45
CA ASP A 189 -8.43 -13.44 -4.82
C ASP A 189 -7.24 -14.21 -5.41
N LEU A 190 -6.57 -13.59 -6.39
CA LEU A 190 -5.58 -14.27 -7.22
C LEU A 190 -4.28 -14.54 -6.46
N TRP A 191 -3.96 -13.73 -5.48
CA TRP A 191 -2.74 -13.85 -4.72
C TRP A 191 -2.90 -13.08 -3.40
N SER A 192 -3.08 -13.80 -2.33
CA SER A 192 -3.06 -13.25 -0.99
C SER A 192 -1.62 -12.88 -0.63
N GLU A 193 -1.40 -11.63 -0.25
CA GLU A 193 -0.10 -11.13 0.22
C GLU A 193 1.06 -11.48 -0.73
N PRO A 194 1.12 -10.91 -1.95
CA PRO A 194 2.10 -11.26 -2.97
C PRO A 194 3.55 -11.25 -2.49
N HIS A 195 4.30 -12.28 -2.82
CA HIS A 195 5.64 -12.53 -2.35
C HIS A 195 6.43 -13.38 -3.36
N VAL A 196 7.75 -13.40 -3.25
CA VAL A 196 8.58 -14.33 -4.02
C VAL A 196 8.52 -15.71 -3.39
N ILE A 197 8.63 -15.79 -2.08
CA ILE A 197 8.51 -17.01 -1.29
C ILE A 197 7.61 -16.73 -0.09
N ASN A 198 6.61 -17.59 0.13
CA ASN A 198 5.66 -17.41 1.22
C ASN A 198 6.30 -17.84 2.54
N TRP A 199 5.91 -17.24 3.64
CA TRP A 199 6.09 -17.47 5.10
C TRP A 199 6.93 -18.71 5.53
N ALA A 200 7.35 -19.56 4.59
CA ALA A 200 8.15 -20.75 4.78
C ALA A 200 9.66 -20.49 4.72
N THR A 201 10.12 -19.39 5.30
CA THR A 201 11.54 -19.05 5.27
C THR A 201 12.34 -20.01 6.12
N PRO A 202 13.39 -20.61 5.55
CA PRO A 202 14.29 -21.44 6.33
C PRO A 202 14.95 -20.63 7.44
N THR A 203 14.74 -21.00 8.68
CA THR A 203 15.29 -20.31 9.87
C THR A 203 16.81 -20.38 9.99
N TYR A 204 17.45 -21.25 9.21
CA TYR A 204 18.90 -21.42 9.13
C TYR A 204 19.56 -20.48 8.11
N ILE A 205 18.80 -19.67 7.40
CA ILE A 205 19.30 -18.61 6.51
C ILE A 205 18.95 -17.28 7.15
N GLU A 206 19.95 -16.51 7.51
CA GLU A 206 19.77 -15.16 8.03
C GLU A 206 19.47 -14.20 6.86
N HIS A 207 18.36 -13.46 6.95
CA HIS A 207 17.91 -12.50 5.95
C HIS A 207 17.95 -13.01 4.49
N PRO A 208 17.34 -14.15 4.18
CA PRO A 208 17.41 -14.73 2.85
C PRO A 208 16.63 -13.86 1.85
N GLU A 209 17.27 -13.61 0.70
CA GLU A 209 16.59 -13.02 -0.44
C GLU A 209 16.38 -14.08 -1.54
N PHE A 210 15.35 -13.92 -2.36
CA PHE A 210 14.91 -14.81 -3.41
C PHE A 210 14.45 -14.04 -4.67
N CYS A 211 14.47 -14.63 -5.88
CA CYS A 211 15.04 -15.92 -6.20
C CYS A 211 16.29 -15.74 -7.05
N PHE A 212 17.37 -16.42 -6.72
CA PHE A 212 18.65 -16.37 -7.44
C PHE A 212 18.87 -17.61 -8.30
N CYS A 213 17.81 -18.32 -8.70
CA CYS A 213 17.93 -19.42 -9.66
C CYS A 213 18.28 -18.88 -11.05
N LYS A 214 18.83 -19.75 -11.90
CA LYS A 214 19.25 -19.37 -13.26
C LYS A 214 18.14 -18.70 -14.10
N TYR A 215 16.88 -19.05 -13.87
CA TYR A 215 15.73 -18.48 -14.59
C TYR A 215 15.39 -17.06 -14.14
N SER A 216 15.43 -16.83 -12.82
CA SER A 216 15.23 -15.47 -12.26
C SER A 216 16.38 -14.55 -12.65
N VAL A 217 17.63 -15.03 -12.61
CA VAL A 217 18.79 -14.25 -13.06
C VAL A 217 18.68 -13.91 -14.55
N ALA A 218 18.28 -14.88 -15.39
CA ALA A 218 18.06 -14.61 -16.81
C ALA A 218 16.93 -13.59 -17.06
N ARG A 219 15.85 -13.64 -16.26
CA ARG A 219 14.75 -12.64 -16.32
C ARG A 219 15.25 -11.27 -15.88
N PHE A 220 16.06 -11.18 -14.84
CA PHE A 220 16.70 -9.96 -14.37
C PHE A 220 17.58 -9.32 -15.44
N ARG A 221 18.43 -10.11 -16.12
CA ARG A 221 19.25 -9.61 -17.23
C ARG A 221 18.41 -9.01 -18.35
N ARG A 222 17.28 -9.64 -18.73
CA ARG A 222 16.37 -9.06 -19.72
C ARG A 222 15.72 -7.76 -19.24
N TRP A 223 15.37 -7.69 -17.96
CA TRP A 223 14.84 -6.47 -17.34
C TRP A 223 15.88 -5.33 -17.39
N LEU A 224 17.15 -5.62 -17.07
CA LEU A 224 18.25 -4.66 -17.18
C LEU A 224 18.49 -4.21 -18.64
N GLN A 225 18.44 -5.14 -19.60
CA GLN A 225 18.54 -4.81 -21.03
C GLN A 225 17.45 -3.80 -21.45
N LYS A 226 16.22 -4.01 -20.96
CA LYS A 226 15.11 -3.07 -21.22
C LYS A 226 15.33 -1.73 -20.53
N LYS A 227 15.83 -1.74 -19.30
CA LYS A 227 16.06 -0.52 -18.50
C LYS A 227 17.18 0.35 -19.05
N TYR A 228 18.31 -0.25 -19.37
CA TYR A 228 19.52 0.48 -19.77
C TYR A 228 19.73 0.59 -21.28
N GLY A 229 19.15 -0.30 -22.05
CA GLY A 229 19.29 -0.34 -23.51
C GLY A 229 20.62 -0.87 -24.01
N SER A 230 21.75 -0.55 -23.35
CA SER A 230 23.10 -1.01 -23.70
C SER A 230 23.88 -1.48 -22.48
N LEU A 231 24.88 -2.35 -22.73
CA LEU A 231 25.79 -2.82 -21.68
C LEU A 231 26.69 -1.69 -21.16
N ASP A 232 27.08 -0.75 -22.03
CA ASP A 232 27.89 0.40 -21.64
C ASP A 232 27.12 1.31 -20.65
N ALA A 233 25.82 1.57 -20.91
CA ALA A 233 24.99 2.35 -20.00
C ALA A 233 24.81 1.66 -18.62
N LEU A 234 24.71 0.32 -18.61
CA LEU A 234 24.72 -0.45 -17.37
C LEU A 234 26.06 -0.31 -16.65
N ASN A 235 27.18 -0.50 -17.38
CA ASN A 235 28.52 -0.39 -16.83
C ASN A 235 28.78 0.97 -16.20
N ASP A 236 28.37 2.04 -16.87
CA ASP A 236 28.49 3.40 -16.36
C ASP A 236 27.66 3.59 -15.06
N SER A 237 26.43 3.07 -15.03
CA SER A 237 25.55 3.20 -13.87
C SER A 237 26.01 2.36 -12.66
N TRP A 238 26.55 1.16 -12.90
CA TRP A 238 26.97 0.24 -11.85
C TRP A 238 28.45 0.38 -11.47
N TYR A 239 29.20 1.23 -12.16
CA TYR A 239 30.68 1.32 -12.04
C TYR A 239 31.34 -0.04 -12.27
N ARG A 240 31.01 -0.70 -13.38
CA ARG A 240 31.49 -2.02 -13.77
C ARG A 240 32.07 -1.97 -15.19
N HIS A 241 32.72 -3.08 -15.60
CA HIS A 241 33.32 -3.24 -16.91
C HIS A 241 32.97 -4.63 -17.48
N PHE A 242 31.68 -4.96 -17.47
CA PHE A 242 31.20 -6.19 -18.11
C PHE A 242 31.44 -6.14 -19.61
N THR A 243 31.84 -7.28 -20.20
CA THR A 243 32.06 -7.44 -21.65
C THR A 243 30.88 -8.13 -22.31
N SER A 244 30.03 -8.79 -21.54
CA SER A 244 28.80 -9.40 -22.01
C SER A 244 27.69 -9.33 -20.96
N TRP A 245 26.43 -9.43 -21.39
CA TRP A 245 25.28 -9.51 -20.49
C TRP A 245 25.29 -10.79 -19.63
N ASP A 246 26.00 -11.85 -20.07
CA ASP A 246 26.08 -13.10 -19.32
C ASP A 246 26.93 -12.98 -18.04
N GLU A 247 27.78 -11.97 -17.96
CA GLU A 247 28.58 -11.67 -16.77
C GLU A 247 27.81 -10.89 -15.71
N VAL A 248 26.65 -10.33 -16.06
CA VAL A 248 25.86 -9.51 -15.14
C VAL A 248 25.12 -10.42 -14.16
N GLU A 249 25.43 -10.29 -12.88
CA GLU A 249 24.81 -11.03 -11.77
C GLU A 249 24.10 -10.07 -10.80
N PRO A 250 22.98 -10.48 -10.19
CA PRO A 250 22.34 -9.70 -9.13
C PRO A 250 23.23 -9.65 -7.88
N ASN A 251 23.11 -8.55 -7.12
CA ASN A 251 23.84 -8.40 -5.87
C ASN A 251 23.37 -9.47 -4.85
N ARG A 252 24.32 -10.26 -4.36
CA ARG A 252 24.08 -11.34 -3.37
C ARG A 252 24.57 -10.96 -1.98
N LEU A 253 25.58 -10.10 -1.91
CA LEU A 253 26.27 -9.72 -0.68
C LEU A 253 26.38 -8.21 -0.60
N SER A 254 26.37 -7.67 0.62
CA SER A 254 26.65 -6.26 0.86
C SER A 254 28.04 -5.89 0.37
N THR A 255 28.16 -4.72 -0.28
CA THR A 255 29.45 -4.18 -0.75
C THR A 255 29.54 -2.70 -0.45
N ILE A 256 30.77 -2.22 -0.25
CA ILE A 256 31.05 -0.80 -0.08
C ILE A 256 31.17 -0.03 -1.39
N LEU A 257 31.07 -0.71 -2.54
CA LEU A 257 31.40 -0.10 -3.84
C LEU A 257 30.25 0.72 -4.43
N SER A 258 29.08 0.16 -4.50
CA SER A 258 27.88 0.85 -4.99
C SER A 258 26.60 0.12 -4.55
N TYR A 259 25.47 0.83 -4.61
CA TYR A 259 24.14 0.27 -4.32
C TYR A 259 23.32 0.00 -5.57
N THR A 260 23.76 0.41 -6.75
CA THR A 260 22.93 0.42 -7.97
C THR A 260 22.47 -0.97 -8.35
N ASP A 261 23.32 -1.98 -8.27
CA ASP A 261 23.01 -3.39 -8.55
C ASP A 261 21.95 -3.93 -7.57
N PHE A 262 22.03 -3.53 -6.30
CA PHE A 262 21.05 -3.90 -5.28
C PHE A 262 19.70 -3.19 -5.49
N ILE A 263 19.72 -1.88 -5.77
CA ILE A 263 18.53 -1.10 -6.07
C ILE A 263 17.81 -1.67 -7.28
N ASP A 264 18.55 -2.01 -8.33
CA ASP A 264 18.00 -2.61 -9.54
C ASP A 264 17.38 -3.99 -9.28
N TRP A 265 18.01 -4.79 -8.43
CA TRP A 265 17.45 -6.08 -8.03
C TRP A 265 16.11 -5.91 -7.29
N LYS A 266 16.02 -4.97 -6.34
CA LYS A 266 14.78 -4.70 -5.60
C LYS A 266 13.67 -4.17 -6.50
N GLN A 267 13.99 -3.26 -7.42
CA GLN A 267 13.04 -2.77 -8.42
C GLN A 267 12.56 -3.89 -9.36
N PHE A 268 13.49 -4.72 -9.83
CA PHE A 268 13.14 -5.90 -10.64
C PHE A 268 12.17 -6.83 -9.93
N ILE A 269 12.40 -7.13 -8.66
CA ILE A 269 11.50 -8.01 -7.88
C ILE A 269 10.10 -7.40 -7.77
N ALA A 270 9.99 -6.10 -7.49
CA ALA A 270 8.70 -5.41 -7.42
C ALA A 270 7.97 -5.44 -8.78
N ASP A 271 8.65 -5.13 -9.87
CA ASP A 271 8.10 -5.18 -11.22
C ASP A 271 7.69 -6.60 -11.62
N LYS A 272 8.55 -7.57 -11.31
CA LYS A 272 8.30 -9.00 -11.55
C LYS A 272 7.02 -9.48 -10.86
N LEU A 273 6.82 -9.11 -9.59
CA LEU A 273 5.61 -9.49 -8.85
C LEU A 273 4.35 -8.89 -9.51
N GLY A 274 4.44 -7.65 -9.98
CA GLY A 274 3.37 -7.02 -10.77
C GLY A 274 3.08 -7.79 -12.07
N GLU A 275 4.11 -8.13 -12.85
CA GLU A 275 3.95 -8.92 -14.07
C GLU A 275 3.36 -10.31 -13.78
N ASP A 276 3.82 -10.95 -12.70
CA ASP A 276 3.35 -12.27 -12.26
C ASP A 276 1.86 -12.25 -11.87
N LEU A 277 1.40 -11.19 -11.20
CA LEU A 277 -0.01 -10.99 -10.90
C LEU A 277 -0.82 -10.72 -12.17
N ARG A 278 -0.29 -9.94 -13.11
CA ARG A 278 -0.95 -9.67 -14.41
C ARG A 278 -1.13 -10.94 -15.23
N ASP A 279 -0.17 -11.86 -15.25
CA ASP A 279 -0.28 -13.15 -15.92
C ASP A 279 -1.48 -13.95 -15.36
N ARG A 280 -1.60 -14.04 -14.04
CA ARG A 280 -2.71 -14.72 -13.34
C ARG A 280 -4.06 -14.05 -13.67
N TYR A 281 -4.09 -12.70 -13.61
CA TYR A 281 -5.25 -11.91 -14.00
C TYR A 281 -5.71 -12.22 -15.43
N ASN A 282 -4.78 -12.21 -16.40
CA ASN A 282 -5.10 -12.48 -17.79
C ASN A 282 -5.64 -13.90 -17.97
N ALA A 283 -5.06 -14.90 -17.30
CA ALA A 283 -5.50 -16.30 -17.38
C ALA A 283 -6.95 -16.47 -16.91
N VAL A 284 -7.35 -15.86 -15.79
CA VAL A 284 -8.73 -15.96 -15.30
C VAL A 284 -9.69 -15.10 -16.12
N LYS A 285 -9.29 -13.90 -16.54
CA LYS A 285 -10.15 -12.99 -17.33
C LYS A 285 -10.44 -13.51 -18.72
N GLN A 286 -9.50 -14.26 -19.31
CA GLN A 286 -9.75 -14.91 -20.61
C GLN A 286 -10.92 -15.90 -20.54
N ALA A 287 -11.05 -16.62 -19.44
CA ALA A 287 -12.11 -17.60 -19.24
C ALA A 287 -13.38 -17.02 -18.60
N ALA A 288 -13.23 -16.06 -17.68
CA ALA A 288 -14.31 -15.45 -16.89
C ALA A 288 -14.19 -13.90 -16.88
N PRO A 289 -14.44 -13.21 -17.99
CA PRO A 289 -14.14 -11.78 -18.15
C PRO A 289 -14.90 -10.87 -17.18
N HIS A 290 -16.10 -11.27 -16.75
CA HIS A 290 -16.96 -10.48 -15.86
C HIS A 290 -16.68 -10.71 -14.37
N ALA A 291 -15.91 -11.74 -14.02
CA ALA A 291 -15.57 -12.03 -12.63
C ALA A 291 -14.57 -10.99 -12.11
N VAL A 292 -14.76 -10.51 -10.89
CA VAL A 292 -13.82 -9.60 -10.23
C VAL A 292 -12.53 -10.34 -9.92
N ALA A 293 -11.39 -9.69 -10.15
CA ALA A 293 -10.10 -10.23 -9.79
C ALA A 293 -9.39 -9.27 -8.84
N THR A 294 -9.02 -9.77 -7.66
CA THR A 294 -8.41 -9.00 -6.57
C THR A 294 -7.09 -9.61 -6.10
N SER A 295 -6.36 -8.83 -5.35
CA SER A 295 -5.21 -9.21 -4.56
C SER A 295 -5.05 -8.20 -3.43
N HIS A 296 -4.17 -8.45 -2.46
CA HIS A 296 -3.97 -7.53 -1.33
C HIS A 296 -2.59 -7.69 -0.71
N ALA A 297 -2.05 -6.58 -0.21
CA ALA A 297 -0.76 -6.52 0.46
C ALA A 297 -0.80 -7.14 1.86
N ALA A 298 0.33 -7.61 2.35
CA ALA A 298 0.55 -7.92 3.75
C ALA A 298 0.69 -6.63 4.56
N GLY A 299 -0.39 -6.16 5.17
CA GLY A 299 -0.43 -4.87 5.86
C GLY A 299 0.37 -4.78 7.18
N ILE A 300 1.04 -5.85 7.60
CA ILE A 300 1.77 -5.92 8.88
C ILE A 300 2.97 -4.96 8.88
N GLY A 301 3.64 -4.84 7.75
CA GLY A 301 4.82 -4.00 7.56
C GLY A 301 4.50 -2.64 6.95
N LEU A 302 3.70 -1.81 7.63
CA LEU A 302 3.34 -0.47 7.17
C LEU A 302 4.52 0.26 6.51
N PHE A 303 4.36 0.72 5.27
CA PHE A 303 5.35 1.39 4.41
C PHE A 303 6.59 0.55 4.05
N SER A 304 6.65 -0.73 4.40
CA SER A 304 7.87 -1.53 4.28
C SER A 304 7.74 -2.78 3.39
N SER A 305 6.61 -2.97 2.69
CA SER A 305 6.42 -4.12 1.81
C SER A 305 7.57 -4.38 0.84
N PRO A 306 8.18 -3.37 0.18
CA PRO A 306 9.30 -3.60 -0.73
C PRO A 306 10.60 -4.07 -0.05
N LEU A 307 10.73 -3.85 1.26
CA LEU A 307 11.94 -4.23 2.03
C LEU A 307 11.86 -5.63 2.59
N TRP A 308 10.67 -6.08 2.88
CA TRP A 308 10.49 -7.36 3.52
C TRP A 308 10.85 -8.48 2.54
N TRP A 309 11.72 -9.36 2.99
CA TRP A 309 12.09 -10.55 2.25
C TRP A 309 10.86 -11.42 1.89
N GLU A 310 9.79 -11.33 2.69
CA GLU A 310 8.53 -12.03 2.49
C GLU A 310 7.65 -11.40 1.39
N GLY A 311 7.51 -10.07 1.38
CA GLY A 311 6.64 -9.37 0.44
C GLY A 311 7.36 -8.92 -0.81
N GLN A 312 8.19 -7.92 -0.70
CA GLN A 312 8.94 -7.29 -1.79
C GLN A 312 8.08 -6.67 -2.91
N SER A 313 6.76 -6.56 -2.71
CA SER A 313 5.85 -5.95 -3.67
C SER A 313 5.82 -4.43 -3.54
N ASP A 314 5.55 -3.75 -4.66
CA ASP A 314 5.22 -2.33 -4.68
C ASP A 314 3.71 -2.17 -4.91
N ASP A 315 3.01 -1.58 -3.93
CA ASP A 315 1.54 -1.55 -3.90
C ASP A 315 0.94 -0.71 -5.04
N TRP A 316 1.63 0.36 -5.49
CA TRP A 316 1.21 1.13 -6.67
C TRP A 316 1.36 0.33 -7.97
N THR A 317 2.40 -0.49 -8.07
CA THR A 317 2.57 -1.39 -9.21
C THR A 317 1.54 -2.51 -9.19
N MET A 318 1.28 -3.09 -8.02
CA MET A 318 0.31 -4.18 -7.87
C MET A 318 -1.13 -3.74 -8.15
N THR A 319 -1.52 -2.54 -7.71
CA THR A 319 -2.89 -2.02 -7.91
C THR A 319 -3.28 -1.90 -9.38
N GLN A 320 -2.31 -1.71 -10.26
CA GLN A 320 -2.53 -1.62 -11.71
C GLN A 320 -2.74 -2.99 -12.38
N GLN A 321 -2.55 -4.09 -11.65
CA GLN A 321 -2.58 -5.43 -12.23
C GLN A 321 -3.93 -6.14 -12.07
N VAL A 322 -4.80 -5.66 -11.21
CA VAL A 322 -6.08 -6.29 -10.85
C VAL A 322 -7.22 -5.26 -10.81
N ASP A 323 -8.46 -5.72 -10.66
CA ASP A 323 -9.62 -4.83 -10.58
C ASP A 323 -9.66 -4.06 -9.26
N TYR A 324 -9.28 -4.71 -8.14
CA TYR A 324 -9.10 -4.11 -6.82
C TYR A 324 -7.88 -4.71 -6.14
N TYR A 325 -7.01 -3.83 -5.66
CA TYR A 325 -5.90 -4.20 -4.79
C TYR A 325 -6.13 -3.60 -3.41
N GLY A 326 -5.79 -4.33 -2.36
CA GLY A 326 -6.07 -3.89 -1.01
C GLY A 326 -5.00 -4.26 -0.01
N THR A 327 -5.41 -4.56 1.22
CA THR A 327 -4.48 -4.90 2.29
C THR A 327 -5.08 -5.94 3.25
N SER A 328 -4.22 -6.69 3.92
CA SER A 328 -4.53 -7.36 5.18
C SER A 328 -4.54 -6.35 6.31
N PHE A 329 -5.48 -6.49 7.26
CA PHE A 329 -5.65 -5.57 8.37
C PHE A 329 -5.75 -6.32 9.69
N TYR A 330 -4.59 -6.43 10.38
CA TYR A 330 -4.42 -7.20 11.61
C TYR A 330 -3.91 -6.32 12.77
N PRO A 331 -4.76 -5.49 13.40
CA PRO A 331 -4.32 -4.58 14.46
C PRO A 331 -3.78 -5.26 15.72
N LYS A 332 -4.20 -6.49 16.02
CA LYS A 332 -3.76 -7.30 17.17
C LYS A 332 -3.27 -8.67 16.69
N HIS A 333 -2.21 -8.68 15.85
CA HIS A 333 -1.78 -9.89 15.15
C HIS A 333 -1.12 -10.94 16.06
N SER A 334 -0.33 -10.50 17.04
CA SER A 334 0.41 -11.37 17.96
C SER A 334 0.64 -10.67 19.30
N SER A 335 1.28 -11.33 20.26
CA SER A 335 1.52 -10.78 21.60
C SER A 335 2.29 -9.45 21.58
N PHE A 336 3.09 -9.21 20.57
CA PHE A 336 3.88 -7.98 20.39
C PHE A 336 3.28 -7.00 19.38
N VAL A 337 2.15 -7.32 18.76
CA VAL A 337 1.47 -6.44 17.79
C VAL A 337 0.13 -6.00 18.35
N ASN A 338 0.07 -4.76 18.81
CA ASN A 338 -1.15 -4.07 19.21
C ASN A 338 -1.07 -2.63 18.68
N ARG A 339 -1.66 -2.38 17.52
CA ARG A 339 -1.55 -1.12 16.78
C ARG A 339 -2.54 -0.10 17.28
N ASP A 340 -2.05 1.10 17.57
CA ASP A 340 -2.88 2.23 17.98
C ASP A 340 -3.75 2.80 16.84
N VAL A 341 -4.56 3.80 17.17
CA VAL A 341 -5.54 4.39 16.24
C VAL A 341 -4.86 5.02 15.03
N GLU A 342 -3.81 5.79 15.26
CA GLU A 342 -3.12 6.51 14.19
C GLU A 342 -2.35 5.56 13.27
N TRP A 343 -1.74 4.50 13.81
CA TRP A 343 -1.10 3.48 12.97
C TRP A 343 -2.12 2.78 12.07
N ARG A 344 -3.28 2.42 12.63
CA ARG A 344 -4.39 1.82 11.87
C ARG A 344 -4.89 2.78 10.78
N GLY A 345 -5.03 4.05 11.14
CA GLY A 345 -5.37 5.11 10.20
C GLY A 345 -4.35 5.25 9.08
N ALA A 346 -3.05 5.24 9.40
CA ALA A 346 -1.97 5.35 8.42
C ALA A 346 -2.00 4.20 7.40
N LEU A 347 -2.17 2.94 7.85
CA LEU A 347 -2.28 1.79 6.95
C LEU A 347 -3.47 1.93 6.00
N LEU A 348 -4.64 2.31 6.52
CA LEU A 348 -5.84 2.43 5.71
C LEU A 348 -5.79 3.62 4.75
N ASP A 349 -5.20 4.77 5.17
CA ASP A 349 -5.01 5.92 4.29
C ASP A 349 -3.92 5.66 3.23
N PHE A 350 -2.87 4.89 3.56
CA PHE A 350 -1.88 4.42 2.59
C PHE A 350 -2.53 3.49 1.55
N THR A 351 -3.32 2.52 2.01
CA THR A 351 -4.09 1.62 1.14
C THR A 351 -5.07 2.38 0.25
N ARG A 352 -5.80 3.34 0.82
CA ARG A 352 -6.70 4.22 0.06
C ARG A 352 -5.93 4.99 -1.01
N SER A 353 -4.75 5.50 -0.69
CA SER A 353 -3.97 6.32 -1.61
C SER A 353 -3.57 5.55 -2.86
N PHE A 354 -3.08 4.32 -2.76
CA PHE A 354 -2.81 3.51 -3.95
C PHE A 354 -4.06 2.94 -4.60
N GLY A 355 -5.11 2.60 -3.82
CA GLY A 355 -6.33 2.01 -4.35
C GLY A 355 -7.18 2.95 -5.22
N PHE A 356 -7.07 4.26 -4.99
CA PHE A 356 -7.72 5.30 -5.80
C PHE A 356 -6.75 6.04 -6.74
N ALA A 357 -5.47 5.68 -6.74
CA ALA A 357 -4.48 6.30 -7.63
C ALA A 357 -4.76 5.97 -9.11
N GLU A 358 -4.44 6.90 -10.01
CA GLU A 358 -4.38 6.70 -11.46
C GLU A 358 -5.66 6.08 -12.06
N GLY A 359 -6.82 6.47 -11.55
CA GLY A 359 -8.13 5.94 -12.01
C GLY A 359 -8.54 4.63 -11.36
N GLY A 360 -7.87 4.23 -10.29
CA GLY A 360 -8.26 3.11 -9.44
C GLY A 360 -9.68 3.27 -8.89
N ARG A 361 -10.37 2.14 -8.71
CA ARG A 361 -11.80 2.09 -8.30
C ARG A 361 -12.00 2.05 -6.80
N GLY A 362 -10.92 2.00 -6.02
CA GLY A 362 -10.90 1.79 -4.59
C GLY A 362 -10.10 0.56 -4.18
N PHE A 363 -10.30 0.10 -2.96
CA PHE A 363 -9.57 -1.03 -2.41
C PHE A 363 -10.52 -2.00 -1.69
N TRP A 364 -10.07 -3.24 -1.54
CA TRP A 364 -10.73 -4.24 -0.69
C TRP A 364 -9.90 -4.46 0.59
N ILE A 365 -10.56 -4.70 1.71
CA ILE A 365 -9.89 -5.34 2.83
C ILE A 365 -9.88 -6.83 2.53
N GLY A 366 -8.74 -7.32 2.05
CA GLY A 366 -8.54 -8.72 1.68
C GLY A 366 -8.64 -9.63 2.88
N GLU A 367 -8.11 -9.19 4.03
CA GLU A 367 -8.22 -9.90 5.31
C GLU A 367 -8.37 -8.91 6.47
N LEU A 368 -9.50 -8.98 7.17
CA LEU A 368 -9.74 -8.25 8.42
C LEU A 368 -9.74 -9.22 9.59
N GLN A 369 -8.89 -8.97 10.57
CA GLN A 369 -8.79 -9.80 11.78
C GLN A 369 -10.14 -10.03 12.46
N GLY A 370 -10.60 -11.29 12.56
CA GLY A 370 -11.90 -11.67 13.14
C GLY A 370 -11.84 -12.05 14.62
N GLY A 371 -10.70 -12.52 15.10
CA GLY A 371 -10.49 -12.95 16.47
C GLY A 371 -9.06 -12.68 16.95
N PHE A 372 -8.72 -13.14 18.16
CA PHE A 372 -7.34 -13.00 18.62
C PHE A 372 -6.35 -13.67 17.65
N GLY A 373 -5.20 -13.06 17.44
CA GLY A 373 -4.15 -13.61 16.59
C GLY A 373 -3.35 -14.68 17.33
N THR A 374 -2.92 -15.71 16.61
CA THR A 374 -1.99 -16.72 17.09
C THR A 374 -0.88 -16.88 16.09
N VAL A 375 0.36 -16.74 16.54
CA VAL A 375 1.55 -16.91 15.72
C VAL A 375 2.54 -17.76 16.50
N ALA A 376 2.77 -19.00 16.07
CA ALA A 376 3.70 -19.95 16.71
C ALA A 376 3.52 -20.00 18.24
N LEU A 377 2.29 -20.21 18.73
CA LEU A 377 1.89 -20.23 20.13
C LEU A 377 1.88 -18.86 20.86
N ASN A 378 2.33 -17.78 20.25
CA ASN A 378 2.13 -16.45 20.78
C ASN A 378 0.72 -15.97 20.49
N VAL A 379 -0.01 -15.59 21.53
CA VAL A 379 -1.42 -15.17 21.44
C VAL A 379 -1.49 -13.65 21.62
N SER A 380 -2.23 -12.99 20.73
CA SER A 380 -2.48 -11.55 20.83
C SER A 380 -3.38 -11.19 22.00
N PRO A 381 -3.46 -9.90 22.38
CA PRO A 381 -4.57 -9.41 23.19
C PRO A 381 -5.92 -9.77 22.58
N THR A 382 -6.92 -9.95 23.43
CA THR A 382 -8.29 -10.28 23.03
C THR A 382 -8.84 -9.25 22.04
N VAL A 383 -9.46 -9.73 20.96
CA VAL A 383 -10.24 -8.91 20.04
C VAL A 383 -11.66 -8.80 20.56
N THR A 384 -12.13 -7.60 20.80
CA THR A 384 -13.45 -7.30 21.35
C THR A 384 -14.49 -7.01 20.26
N PRO A 385 -15.80 -7.01 20.56
CA PRO A 385 -16.83 -6.54 19.64
C PRO A 385 -16.62 -5.08 19.18
N GLU A 386 -16.08 -4.21 20.08
CA GLU A 386 -15.75 -2.82 19.82
C GLU A 386 -14.58 -2.71 18.83
N ASP A 387 -13.57 -3.56 18.95
CA ASP A 387 -12.48 -3.65 17.98
C ASP A 387 -13.03 -3.93 16.56
N ILE A 388 -13.87 -4.94 16.43
CA ILE A 388 -14.51 -5.30 15.14
C ILE A 388 -15.29 -4.11 14.58
N ARG A 389 -16.04 -3.41 15.43
CA ARG A 389 -16.82 -2.23 15.05
C ARG A 389 -15.91 -1.12 14.53
N ILE A 390 -14.96 -0.70 15.34
CA ILE A 390 -14.02 0.38 14.99
C ILE A 390 -13.22 0.05 13.73
N TRP A 391 -12.67 -1.17 13.63
CA TRP A 391 -11.83 -1.55 12.49
C TRP A 391 -12.62 -1.59 11.19
N THR A 392 -13.81 -2.19 11.22
CA THR A 392 -14.66 -2.28 10.03
C THR A 392 -15.09 -0.90 9.55
N TRP A 393 -15.61 -0.06 10.46
CA TRP A 393 -16.01 1.30 10.09
C TRP A 393 -14.83 2.17 9.68
N SER A 394 -13.63 1.98 10.27
CA SER A 394 -12.42 2.70 9.85
C SER A 394 -12.05 2.42 8.39
N ALA A 395 -12.18 1.18 7.94
CA ALA A 395 -11.95 0.80 6.55
C ALA A 395 -13.03 1.38 5.62
N LEU A 396 -14.31 1.25 6.00
CA LEU A 396 -15.45 1.80 5.25
C LEU A 396 -15.38 3.33 5.14
N ALA A 397 -15.00 4.02 6.22
CA ALA A 397 -14.85 5.48 6.26
C ALA A 397 -13.73 6.00 5.35
N ARG A 398 -12.86 5.14 4.87
CA ARG A 398 -11.80 5.45 3.91
C ARG A 398 -12.08 4.94 2.49
N GLY A 399 -13.31 4.47 2.26
CA GLY A 399 -13.78 4.08 0.93
C GLY A 399 -13.47 2.64 0.53
N ALA A 400 -13.24 1.73 1.48
CA ALA A 400 -13.16 0.30 1.17
C ALA A 400 -14.41 -0.15 0.41
N LYS A 401 -14.25 -0.98 -0.62
CA LYS A 401 -15.31 -1.50 -1.49
C LYS A 401 -15.66 -2.95 -1.22
N ALA A 402 -14.99 -3.58 -0.29
CA ALA A 402 -15.32 -4.89 0.28
C ALA A 402 -14.62 -5.09 1.62
N ILE A 403 -15.22 -5.90 2.46
CA ILE A 403 -14.61 -6.38 3.71
C ILE A 403 -14.63 -7.90 3.70
N ASN A 404 -13.48 -8.52 3.92
CA ASN A 404 -13.38 -9.96 4.12
C ASN A 404 -12.77 -10.25 5.49
N TYR A 405 -13.52 -10.86 6.40
CA TYR A 405 -13.03 -11.22 7.73
C TYR A 405 -12.24 -12.53 7.68
N TYR A 406 -11.04 -12.53 8.21
CA TYR A 406 -10.22 -13.71 8.45
C TYR A 406 -10.29 -14.06 9.94
N ALA A 407 -11.07 -15.11 10.38
CA ALA A 407 -11.79 -16.03 9.54
C ALA A 407 -13.14 -16.41 10.22
N TRP A 408 -13.98 -17.17 9.53
CA TRP A 408 -15.22 -17.68 10.18
C TRP A 408 -14.90 -18.56 11.38
N TYR A 409 -14.24 -19.70 11.17
CA TYR A 409 -13.68 -20.53 12.23
C TYR A 409 -12.25 -20.12 12.57
N PRO A 410 -11.80 -20.31 13.83
CA PRO A 410 -10.38 -20.29 14.15
C PRO A 410 -9.61 -21.32 13.31
N MET A 411 -8.37 -21.04 13.00
CA MET A 411 -7.52 -22.00 12.31
C MET A 411 -7.41 -23.29 13.13
N SER A 412 -7.66 -24.44 12.51
CA SER A 412 -7.68 -25.72 13.20
C SER A 412 -6.31 -26.37 13.32
N THR A 413 -5.35 -25.96 12.49
CA THR A 413 -4.02 -26.54 12.40
C THR A 413 -2.97 -25.50 12.03
N GLY A 414 -1.69 -25.86 12.23
CA GLY A 414 -0.57 -25.10 11.77
C GLY A 414 -0.19 -23.94 12.68
N TYR A 415 0.57 -23.03 12.13
CA TYR A 415 1.21 -21.90 12.78
C TYR A 415 0.21 -20.94 13.47
N GLU A 416 -0.99 -20.81 12.93
CA GLU A 416 -2.06 -19.94 13.41
C GLU A 416 -3.15 -20.70 14.19
N SER A 417 -2.86 -21.91 14.63
CA SER A 417 -3.84 -22.80 15.29
C SER A 417 -4.55 -22.11 16.47
N GLY A 418 -5.89 -22.16 16.45
CA GLY A 418 -6.77 -21.58 17.45
C GLY A 418 -7.05 -20.08 17.29
N GLY A 419 -6.39 -19.39 16.33
CA GLY A 419 -6.49 -17.95 16.13
C GLY A 419 -7.49 -17.50 15.07
N PHE A 420 -7.73 -16.19 15.06
CA PHE A 420 -8.42 -15.39 14.05
C PHE A 420 -9.93 -15.60 13.86
N GLY A 421 -10.56 -16.57 14.53
CA GLY A 421 -11.98 -16.88 14.32
C GLY A 421 -12.96 -15.81 14.81
N LEU A 422 -13.93 -15.45 13.98
CA LEU A 422 -15.11 -14.68 14.39
C LEU A 422 -15.99 -15.47 15.36
N ILE A 423 -16.14 -16.77 15.13
CA ILE A 423 -16.86 -17.70 16.02
C ILE A 423 -15.86 -18.57 16.78
N LYS A 424 -16.34 -19.42 17.67
CA LYS A 424 -15.50 -20.41 18.35
C LYS A 424 -15.32 -21.67 17.49
N LEU A 425 -14.28 -22.45 17.79
CA LEU A 425 -13.98 -23.68 17.05
C LEU A 425 -15.08 -24.75 17.18
N ASP A 426 -15.89 -24.68 18.22
CA ASP A 426 -17.06 -25.54 18.42
C ASP A 426 -18.32 -25.09 17.65
N GLY A 427 -18.21 -23.98 16.90
CA GLY A 427 -19.31 -23.39 16.14
C GLY A 427 -20.16 -22.38 16.93
N THR A 428 -19.77 -22.05 18.18
CA THR A 428 -20.51 -21.09 18.99
C THR A 428 -20.36 -19.68 18.42
N ILE A 429 -21.47 -19.01 18.15
CA ILE A 429 -21.55 -17.62 17.72
C ILE A 429 -21.09 -16.69 18.84
N THR A 430 -20.24 -15.74 18.52
CA THR A 430 -19.68 -14.73 19.43
C THR A 430 -20.32 -13.36 19.23
N GLU A 431 -20.16 -12.45 20.21
CA GLU A 431 -20.59 -11.06 20.03
C GLU A 431 -19.82 -10.37 18.90
N ARG A 432 -18.55 -10.73 18.67
CA ARG A 432 -17.77 -10.23 17.52
C ARG A 432 -18.44 -10.53 16.18
N SER A 433 -18.88 -11.78 16.00
CA SER A 433 -19.57 -12.19 14.77
C SER A 433 -20.93 -11.53 14.60
N ARG A 434 -21.66 -11.26 15.72
CA ARG A 434 -22.91 -10.49 15.67
C ARG A 434 -22.70 -9.05 15.27
N VAL A 435 -21.67 -8.40 15.83
CA VAL A 435 -21.31 -7.01 15.44
C VAL A 435 -20.88 -6.94 13.96
N ALA A 436 -20.00 -7.85 13.50
CA ALA A 436 -19.61 -7.92 12.11
C ALA A 436 -20.82 -8.10 11.18
N GLY A 437 -21.73 -9.02 11.53
CA GLY A 437 -22.96 -9.27 10.79
C GLY A 437 -23.92 -8.06 10.79
N SER A 438 -24.05 -7.36 11.92
CA SER A 438 -24.89 -6.15 11.98
C SER A 438 -24.37 -5.03 11.07
N ILE A 439 -23.05 -4.86 10.98
CA ILE A 439 -22.44 -3.91 10.04
C ILE A 439 -22.69 -4.37 8.60
N ALA A 440 -22.54 -5.66 8.33
CA ALA A 440 -22.83 -6.22 7.01
C ALA A 440 -24.27 -5.91 6.56
N GLN A 441 -25.25 -6.04 7.48
CA GLN A 441 -26.65 -5.67 7.21
C GLN A 441 -26.85 -4.18 6.93
N VAL A 442 -26.12 -3.29 7.60
CA VAL A 442 -26.17 -1.85 7.33
C VAL A 442 -25.63 -1.56 5.91
N VAL A 443 -24.47 -2.14 5.59
CA VAL A 443 -23.86 -1.98 4.26
C VAL A 443 -24.76 -2.55 3.17
N ASP A 444 -25.35 -3.73 3.39
CA ASP A 444 -26.25 -4.39 2.43
C ASP A 444 -27.49 -3.55 2.12
N ARG A 445 -28.10 -2.92 3.13
CA ARG A 445 -29.23 -2.00 2.93
C ARG A 445 -28.87 -0.75 2.14
N HIS A 446 -27.64 -0.31 2.21
CA HIS A 446 -27.15 0.95 1.63
C HIS A 446 -26.04 0.74 0.59
N GLN A 447 -26.01 -0.41 -0.09
CA GLN A 447 -24.94 -0.80 -1.01
C GLN A 447 -24.60 0.30 -2.04
N LYS A 448 -25.62 0.86 -2.69
CA LYS A 448 -25.41 1.91 -3.70
C LYS A 448 -24.69 3.12 -3.15
N LEU A 449 -25.03 3.52 -1.91
CA LEU A 449 -24.40 4.65 -1.25
C LEU A 449 -22.93 4.39 -0.97
N PHE A 450 -22.57 3.21 -0.42
CA PHE A 450 -21.18 2.84 -0.12
C PHE A 450 -20.35 2.57 -1.39
N LEU A 451 -20.95 2.01 -2.44
CA LEU A 451 -20.26 1.80 -3.72
C LEU A 451 -19.94 3.12 -4.42
N ALA A 452 -20.88 4.06 -4.44
CA ALA A 452 -20.69 5.37 -5.04
C ALA A 452 -19.74 6.28 -4.23
N ALA A 453 -19.62 6.04 -2.92
CA ALA A 453 -18.85 6.87 -2.01
C ALA A 453 -17.37 6.93 -2.38
N GLN A 454 -16.82 8.15 -2.49
CA GLN A 454 -15.44 8.43 -2.81
C GLN A 454 -14.79 9.25 -1.69
N PRO A 455 -13.51 9.04 -1.38
CA PRO A 455 -12.80 9.90 -0.45
C PRO A 455 -12.74 11.35 -0.99
N PRO A 456 -12.80 12.36 -0.11
CA PRO A 456 -12.64 13.74 -0.52
C PRO A 456 -11.25 13.98 -1.09
N LYS A 457 -11.14 14.96 -2.00
CA LYS A 457 -9.84 15.34 -2.56
C LYS A 457 -8.93 15.89 -1.47
N ALA A 458 -7.76 15.30 -1.32
CA ALA A 458 -6.73 15.80 -0.42
C ALA A 458 -5.96 16.98 -1.03
N GLU A 459 -5.58 17.93 -0.19
CA GLU A 459 -4.69 19.03 -0.55
C GLU A 459 -3.33 18.94 0.15
N VAL A 460 -3.11 17.84 0.90
CA VAL A 460 -1.84 17.48 1.57
C VAL A 460 -1.37 16.14 1.07
N ALA A 461 -0.08 16.04 0.76
CA ALA A 461 0.55 14.77 0.40
C ALA A 461 1.79 14.50 1.25
N ILE A 462 1.97 13.24 1.65
CA ILE A 462 3.19 12.70 2.23
C ILE A 462 3.82 11.80 1.16
N VAL A 463 5.08 12.07 0.80
CA VAL A 463 5.76 11.29 -0.23
C VAL A 463 6.28 9.98 0.35
N TYR A 464 5.82 8.87 -0.20
CA TYR A 464 6.36 7.54 0.02
C TYR A 464 7.54 7.29 -0.92
N ASN A 465 8.69 6.96 -0.36
CA ASN A 465 9.93 6.81 -1.11
C ASN A 465 10.61 5.46 -0.86
N PRO A 466 10.24 4.39 -1.60
CA PRO A 466 10.83 3.07 -1.41
C PRO A 466 12.33 2.99 -1.71
N LEU A 467 12.88 3.89 -2.54
CA LEU A 467 14.32 3.91 -2.83
C LEU A 467 15.13 4.20 -1.57
N THR A 468 14.68 5.16 -0.77
CA THR A 468 15.33 5.48 0.51
C THR A 468 15.29 4.28 1.48
N TYR A 469 14.20 3.51 1.46
CA TYR A 469 14.11 2.27 2.24
C TYR A 469 15.15 1.23 1.79
N PHE A 470 15.36 1.06 0.50
CA PHE A 470 16.32 0.08 0.00
C PHE A 470 17.73 0.37 0.51
N VAL A 471 18.18 1.61 0.36
CA VAL A 471 19.52 2.02 0.81
C VAL A 471 19.60 2.04 2.34
N GLY A 472 18.66 2.65 3.04
CA GLY A 472 18.64 2.71 4.49
C GLY A 472 18.65 1.33 5.14
N GLY A 473 17.90 0.37 4.61
CA GLY A 473 17.91 -1.03 5.04
C GLY A 473 19.27 -1.70 4.83
N ARG A 474 19.86 -1.50 3.65
CA ARG A 474 21.13 -2.12 3.27
C ARG A 474 22.32 -1.61 4.05
N GLU A 475 22.44 -0.32 4.22
CA GLU A 475 23.52 0.29 5.02
C GLU A 475 23.50 -0.20 6.46
N ARG A 476 22.34 -0.38 6.99
CA ARG A 476 22.11 -0.89 8.31
C ARG A 476 22.67 -2.29 8.53
N GLU A 477 22.40 -3.20 7.58
CA GLU A 477 22.92 -4.56 7.58
C GLU A 477 24.46 -4.55 7.44
N ALA A 478 24.97 -3.73 6.52
CA ALA A 478 26.40 -3.66 6.25
C ALA A 478 27.21 -3.05 7.39
N ALA A 479 26.68 -1.98 8.02
CA ALA A 479 27.45 -1.22 9.00
C ALA A 479 27.38 -1.79 10.43
N TYR A 480 26.29 -2.49 10.78
CA TYR A 480 26.00 -2.82 12.18
C TYR A 480 25.70 -4.30 12.43
N GLY A 481 25.83 -5.16 11.43
CA GLY A 481 25.74 -6.61 11.61
C GLY A 481 24.41 -7.13 12.14
N GLY A 482 23.29 -6.57 11.68
CA GLY A 482 21.96 -7.04 12.06
C GLY A 482 20.98 -5.94 12.50
N PRO A 483 19.78 -6.30 12.92
CA PRO A 483 18.72 -5.34 13.23
C PRO A 483 19.09 -4.54 14.50
N GLN A 484 19.72 -3.40 14.30
CA GLN A 484 19.92 -2.43 15.37
C GLN A 484 18.62 -1.64 15.53
N GLY A 485 17.89 -1.91 16.61
CA GLY A 485 16.49 -1.49 16.81
C GLY A 485 16.15 -0.02 16.59
N GLU A 486 17.10 0.91 16.75
CA GLU A 486 16.81 2.35 16.59
C GLU A 486 17.06 2.91 15.20
N VAL A 487 17.94 2.30 14.42
CA VAL A 487 18.26 2.78 13.04
C VAL A 487 17.27 2.19 12.03
N ASN A 488 16.62 1.11 12.40
CA ASN A 488 15.82 0.26 11.52
C ASN A 488 14.47 0.81 11.10
N GLY A 489 14.06 1.97 11.55
CA GLY A 489 12.72 2.48 11.27
C GLY A 489 12.64 3.98 11.06
N ILE A 490 13.77 4.72 10.93
CA ILE A 490 13.72 6.18 10.85
C ILE A 490 12.87 6.66 9.68
N GLU A 491 13.00 6.03 8.51
CA GLU A 491 12.19 6.35 7.35
C GLU A 491 10.69 6.13 7.60
N ARG A 492 10.33 4.98 8.18
CA ARG A 492 8.95 4.70 8.57
C ARG A 492 8.50 5.61 9.71
N ASP A 493 9.35 5.79 10.72
CA ASP A 493 9.06 6.62 11.87
C ASP A 493 8.86 8.08 11.46
N SER A 494 9.62 8.57 10.45
CA SER A 494 9.46 9.91 9.92
C SER A 494 8.10 10.08 9.23
N MET A 495 7.72 9.16 8.33
CA MET A 495 6.40 9.20 7.68
C MET A 495 5.26 9.06 8.68
N LEU A 496 5.35 8.07 9.58
CA LEU A 496 4.30 7.78 10.55
C LEU A 496 4.17 8.94 11.56
N GLY A 497 5.28 9.51 12.00
CA GLY A 497 5.25 10.66 12.93
C GLY A 497 4.60 11.89 12.30
N ILE A 498 4.89 12.21 11.04
CA ILE A 498 4.21 13.28 10.31
C ILE A 498 2.70 12.97 10.19
N TYR A 499 2.35 11.75 9.80
CA TYR A 499 0.95 11.33 9.72
C TYR A 499 0.22 11.50 11.07
N ARG A 500 0.84 11.04 12.16
CA ARG A 500 0.28 11.14 13.50
C ARG A 500 0.09 12.57 13.99
N ALA A 501 1.02 13.45 13.65
CA ALA A 501 0.90 14.87 13.98
C ALA A 501 -0.26 15.55 13.24
N LEU A 502 -0.56 15.11 12.02
CA LEU A 502 -1.66 15.59 11.21
C LEU A 502 -3.00 14.91 11.51
N PHE A 503 -2.99 13.69 12.03
CA PHE A 503 -4.19 12.87 12.25
C PHE A 503 -5.31 13.58 13.05
N PRO A 504 -5.01 14.30 14.17
CA PRO A 504 -6.04 15.00 14.94
C PRO A 504 -6.69 16.20 14.22
N THR A 505 -6.09 16.67 13.13
CA THR A 505 -6.62 17.80 12.36
C THR A 505 -7.82 17.41 11.50
N ASN A 506 -8.07 16.11 11.30
CA ASN A 506 -9.10 15.57 10.40
C ASN A 506 -9.00 16.07 8.94
N VAL A 507 -7.83 16.61 8.54
CA VAL A 507 -7.58 17.05 7.17
C VAL A 507 -7.34 15.84 6.28
N PRO A 508 -8.01 15.71 5.12
CA PRO A 508 -7.70 14.67 4.15
C PRO A 508 -6.26 14.79 3.66
N LEU A 509 -5.54 13.68 3.64
CA LEU A 509 -4.17 13.63 3.15
C LEU A 509 -3.95 12.34 2.36
N ASP A 510 -3.08 12.38 1.35
CA ASP A 510 -2.70 11.23 0.56
C ASP A 510 -1.24 10.87 0.77
N PHE A 511 -0.92 9.58 0.59
CA PHE A 511 0.44 9.15 0.30
C PHE A 511 0.64 9.11 -1.20
N ILE A 512 1.78 9.64 -1.69
CA ILE A 512 2.11 9.64 -3.11
C ILE A 512 3.49 9.02 -3.34
N HIS A 513 3.60 8.21 -4.37
CA HIS A 513 4.84 7.47 -4.66
C HIS A 513 5.86 8.34 -5.38
N ILE A 514 7.11 8.36 -4.90
CA ILE A 514 8.19 9.21 -5.46
C ILE A 514 8.39 9.01 -6.96
N ASN A 515 8.38 7.77 -7.46
CA ASN A 515 8.61 7.47 -8.87
C ASN A 515 7.41 7.79 -9.79
N ARG A 516 6.29 8.29 -9.24
CA ARG A 516 5.07 8.60 -9.98
C ARG A 516 4.70 10.08 -9.95
N LEU A 517 5.60 10.91 -9.41
CA LEU A 517 5.38 12.35 -9.39
C LEU A 517 5.26 12.87 -10.82
N SER A 518 4.24 13.70 -11.04
CA SER A 518 3.97 14.39 -12.29
C SER A 518 3.22 15.68 -11.99
N GLU A 519 3.24 16.64 -12.91
CA GLU A 519 2.47 17.89 -12.77
C GLU A 519 0.98 17.61 -12.47
N ALA A 520 0.38 16.64 -13.18
CA ALA A 520 -1.02 16.27 -12.99
C ALA A 520 -1.30 15.72 -11.58
N LEU A 521 -0.42 14.85 -11.07
CA LEU A 521 -0.54 14.28 -9.73
C LEU A 521 -0.37 15.35 -8.64
N LEU A 522 0.62 16.23 -8.80
CA LEU A 522 0.97 17.23 -7.78
C LEU A 522 0.00 18.44 -7.75
N LYS A 523 -0.68 18.72 -8.83
CA LYS A 523 -1.57 19.89 -9.00
C LYS A 523 -2.60 20.12 -7.89
N PRO A 524 -3.28 19.10 -7.33
CA PRO A 524 -4.28 19.31 -6.28
C PRO A 524 -3.68 19.64 -4.92
N TYR A 525 -2.40 19.31 -4.68
CA TYR A 525 -1.80 19.47 -3.36
C TYR A 525 -1.28 20.87 -3.14
N LYS A 526 -1.63 21.48 -2.02
CA LYS A 526 -1.08 22.75 -1.53
C LYS A 526 0.16 22.54 -0.68
N LEU A 527 0.26 21.40 -0.01
CA LEU A 527 1.38 21.01 0.84
C LEU A 527 1.86 19.62 0.47
N VAL A 528 3.14 19.52 0.12
CA VAL A 528 3.86 18.26 -0.09
C VAL A 528 4.95 18.13 0.96
N LEU A 529 4.95 17.02 1.68
CA LEU A 529 5.88 16.68 2.76
C LEU A 529 6.81 15.55 2.29
N LEU A 530 8.11 15.77 2.41
CA LEU A 530 9.16 14.81 2.06
C LEU A 530 9.83 14.28 3.35
N PRO A 531 9.29 13.21 3.95
CA PRO A 531 9.93 12.55 5.09
C PRO A 531 11.16 11.77 4.62
N TYR A 532 12.24 11.84 5.37
CA TYR A 532 13.48 11.08 5.15
C TYR A 532 13.93 11.00 3.66
N PRO A 533 14.17 12.12 2.98
CA PRO A 533 14.27 12.18 1.53
C PRO A 533 15.70 11.97 1.01
N LEU A 534 16.40 10.92 1.45
CA LEU A 534 17.81 10.70 1.14
C LEU A 534 18.07 10.44 -0.35
N MET A 535 17.20 9.68 -1.00
CA MET A 535 17.33 9.36 -2.41
C MET A 535 16.20 10.01 -3.21
N ILE A 536 16.55 10.84 -4.16
CA ILE A 536 15.55 11.48 -5.03
C ILE A 536 15.92 11.21 -6.50
N PRO A 537 15.03 10.59 -7.29
CA PRO A 537 15.22 10.46 -8.72
C PRO A 537 15.30 11.84 -9.41
N ALA A 538 16.16 11.97 -10.40
CA ALA A 538 16.31 13.21 -11.14
C ALA A 538 14.99 13.69 -11.77
N ALA A 539 14.19 12.77 -12.33
CA ALA A 539 12.87 13.08 -12.86
C ALA A 539 11.92 13.63 -11.78
N SER A 540 11.89 13.00 -10.60
CA SER A 540 11.04 13.43 -9.48
C SER A 540 11.47 14.80 -8.93
N ALA A 541 12.78 15.08 -8.90
CA ALA A 541 13.29 16.39 -8.52
C ALA A 541 12.82 17.49 -9.49
N ALA A 542 12.79 17.21 -10.79
CA ALA A 542 12.26 18.14 -11.79
C ALA A 542 10.77 18.45 -11.59
N GLU A 543 9.95 17.42 -11.26
CA GLU A 543 8.52 17.60 -10.96
C GLU A 543 8.31 18.41 -9.67
N LEU A 544 9.09 18.15 -8.61
CA LEU A 544 9.07 18.94 -7.39
C LEU A 544 9.47 20.42 -7.63
N LYS A 545 10.48 20.66 -8.48
CA LYS A 545 10.88 22.01 -8.90
C LYS A 545 9.73 22.73 -9.61
N SER A 546 9.07 22.06 -10.56
CA SER A 546 7.90 22.58 -11.27
C SER A 546 6.73 22.86 -10.31
N TYR A 547 6.42 21.94 -9.40
CA TYR A 547 5.38 22.08 -8.39
C TYR A 547 5.56 23.36 -7.55
N VAL A 548 6.77 23.58 -7.01
CA VAL A 548 7.05 24.78 -6.21
C VAL A 548 7.00 26.03 -7.09
N ALA A 549 7.60 26.00 -8.29
CA ALA A 549 7.57 27.13 -9.21
C ALA A 549 6.14 27.60 -9.52
N ASN A 550 5.19 26.67 -9.59
CA ASN A 550 3.78 26.93 -9.88
C ASN A 550 2.91 27.33 -8.65
N GLY A 551 3.50 27.37 -7.44
CA GLY A 551 2.83 27.89 -6.25
C GLY A 551 2.62 26.86 -5.10
N GLY A 552 3.13 25.64 -5.28
CA GLY A 552 3.09 24.61 -4.24
C GLY A 552 3.97 24.94 -3.03
N THR A 553 3.62 24.40 -1.87
CA THR A 553 4.44 24.46 -0.66
C THR A 553 5.13 23.13 -0.44
N LEU A 554 6.48 23.14 -0.41
CA LEU A 554 7.31 21.96 -0.22
C LEU A 554 8.04 22.02 1.12
N VAL A 555 7.88 21.00 1.94
CA VAL A 555 8.60 20.83 3.20
C VAL A 555 9.42 19.54 3.13
N ALA A 556 10.70 19.62 3.36
CA ALA A 556 11.59 18.48 3.35
C ALA A 556 12.39 18.37 4.66
N GLU A 557 12.60 17.15 5.11
CA GLU A 557 13.52 16.83 6.19
C GLU A 557 14.97 16.70 5.67
N ALA A 558 15.89 16.43 6.57
CA ALA A 558 17.35 16.44 6.34
C ALA A 558 17.82 15.58 5.18
N ARG A 559 18.94 16.01 4.59
CA ARG A 559 19.70 15.28 3.56
C ARG A 559 18.91 15.06 2.26
N LEU A 560 18.07 16.00 1.88
CA LEU A 560 17.25 15.95 0.68
C LEU A 560 18.09 15.70 -0.59
N GLY A 561 17.85 14.55 -1.23
CA GLY A 561 18.56 14.15 -2.46
C GLY A 561 20.06 13.97 -2.25
N TRP A 562 20.48 13.53 -1.08
CA TRP A 562 21.88 13.13 -0.84
C TRP A 562 22.36 12.17 -1.93
N ASN A 563 21.52 11.20 -2.27
CA ASN A 563 21.77 10.27 -3.36
C ASN A 563 20.73 10.42 -4.48
N ASN A 564 21.15 10.15 -5.70
CA ASN A 564 20.26 9.97 -6.84
C ASN A 564 19.65 8.54 -6.83
N GLU A 565 18.85 8.22 -7.85
CA GLU A 565 18.20 6.91 -8.03
C GLU A 565 19.16 5.72 -8.19
N HIS A 566 20.44 5.99 -8.43
CA HIS A 566 21.51 5.00 -8.55
C HIS A 566 22.33 4.83 -7.27
N GLY A 567 22.01 5.59 -6.21
CA GLY A 567 22.77 5.60 -4.97
C GLY A 567 24.05 6.43 -5.02
N ALA A 568 24.27 7.21 -6.09
CA ALA A 568 25.43 8.10 -6.20
C ALA A 568 25.18 9.42 -5.44
N ALA A 569 26.18 9.86 -4.67
CA ALA A 569 26.08 11.07 -3.87
C ALA A 569 26.04 12.34 -4.73
N SER A 570 25.20 13.28 -4.34
CA SER A 570 25.10 14.59 -4.96
C SER A 570 26.27 15.48 -4.56
N PRO A 571 26.84 16.27 -5.48
CA PRO A 571 27.93 17.18 -5.15
C PRO A 571 27.50 18.39 -4.30
N ILE A 572 26.19 18.69 -4.30
CA ILE A 572 25.58 19.77 -3.50
C ILE A 572 24.28 19.17 -2.91
N ILE A 573 24.07 19.33 -1.62
CA ILE A 573 22.85 18.92 -0.91
C ILE A 573 22.11 20.18 -0.47
N PRO A 574 20.81 20.28 -0.72
CA PRO A 574 19.90 19.40 -1.45
C PRO A 574 20.32 19.06 -2.88
N GLY A 575 20.26 17.76 -3.22
CA GLY A 575 20.74 17.25 -4.50
C GLY A 575 19.79 17.49 -5.67
N MET A 576 20.16 17.00 -6.86
CA MET A 576 19.38 17.07 -8.11
C MET A 576 18.89 18.49 -8.46
N GLY A 577 19.66 19.54 -8.09
CA GLY A 577 19.26 20.94 -8.29
C GLY A 577 18.22 21.47 -7.30
N LEU A 578 17.78 20.66 -6.32
CA LEU A 578 16.80 21.08 -5.31
C LEU A 578 17.36 22.14 -4.34
N HIS A 579 18.68 22.29 -4.21
CA HIS A 579 19.29 23.39 -3.45
C HIS A 579 18.86 24.78 -3.98
N GLU A 580 18.67 24.92 -5.30
CA GLU A 580 18.11 26.14 -5.89
C GLU A 580 16.64 26.34 -5.47
N VAL A 581 15.86 25.26 -5.43
CA VAL A 581 14.43 25.28 -5.05
C VAL A 581 14.30 25.63 -3.57
N MET A 582 15.01 24.91 -2.70
CA MET A 582 14.99 25.11 -1.25
C MET A 582 15.68 26.43 -0.84
N GLY A 583 16.50 27.03 -1.71
CA GLY A 583 17.22 28.27 -1.46
C GLY A 583 18.34 28.16 -0.42
N CYS A 584 18.81 26.95 -0.15
CA CYS A 584 19.90 26.68 0.79
C CYS A 584 20.73 25.47 0.37
N ARG A 585 21.89 25.33 1.01
CA ARG A 585 22.75 24.15 0.86
C ARG A 585 23.24 23.67 2.22
N GLU A 586 23.55 22.38 2.31
CA GLU A 586 24.32 21.81 3.41
C GLU A 586 25.75 22.37 3.39
N THR A 587 26.28 22.73 4.55
CA THR A 587 27.69 23.13 4.73
C THR A 587 28.42 22.16 5.63
N ASP A 588 27.72 21.49 6.52
CA ASP A 588 28.25 20.47 7.41
C ASP A 588 27.12 19.59 7.93
N VAL A 589 27.44 18.38 8.37
CA VAL A 589 26.50 17.45 8.97
C VAL A 589 27.19 16.62 10.04
N GLN A 590 26.50 16.43 11.14
CA GLN A 590 26.93 15.52 12.21
C GLN A 590 25.74 14.73 12.75
N THR A 591 26.01 13.62 13.42
CA THR A 591 24.97 12.93 14.17
C THR A 591 24.78 13.63 15.52
N GLY A 592 23.55 13.96 15.84
CA GLY A 592 23.20 14.48 17.16
C GLY A 592 23.61 13.53 18.28
N LYS A 593 23.86 14.02 19.47
CA LYS A 593 24.31 13.22 20.62
C LYS A 593 23.34 12.09 20.94
N GLY A 594 23.77 10.84 20.77
CA GLY A 594 22.92 9.66 20.91
C GLY A 594 21.79 9.60 19.88
N GLY A 595 22.01 10.15 18.69
CA GLY A 595 20.99 10.20 17.62
C GLY A 595 19.83 11.16 17.92
N ARG A 596 20.00 12.13 18.83
CA ARG A 596 18.97 13.10 19.25
C ARG A 596 19.50 14.51 19.19
N THR A 597 18.61 15.43 18.83
CA THR A 597 18.87 16.87 18.85
C THR A 597 17.58 17.66 19.03
N THR A 598 17.71 18.96 19.13
CA THR A 598 16.57 19.89 19.17
C THR A 598 16.73 20.96 18.12
N VAL A 599 15.61 21.39 17.55
CA VAL A 599 15.52 22.48 16.60
C VAL A 599 14.74 23.61 17.27
N LYS A 600 15.43 24.68 17.64
CA LYS A 600 14.82 25.86 18.27
C LYS A 600 14.33 26.82 17.20
N TRP A 601 13.03 27.06 17.18
CA TRP A 601 12.40 27.98 16.25
C TRP A 601 12.71 29.43 16.60
N THR A 602 13.10 30.24 15.63
CA THR A 602 13.46 31.65 15.82
C THR A 602 12.66 32.57 14.90
N GLY A 603 12.04 32.02 13.84
CA GLY A 603 11.24 32.75 12.87
C GLY A 603 9.80 32.98 13.29
N SER A 604 9.12 33.90 12.65
CA SER A 604 7.68 34.19 12.80
C SER A 604 6.87 33.85 11.54
N ASP A 605 7.42 33.02 10.67
CA ASP A 605 6.88 32.73 9.33
C ASP A 605 5.66 31.80 9.36
N LEU A 606 5.58 30.94 10.39
CA LEU A 606 4.50 29.95 10.51
C LEU A 606 3.36 30.48 11.35
N PRO A 607 2.15 30.60 10.80
CA PRO A 607 0.98 31.05 11.56
C PRO A 607 0.67 30.10 12.73
N GLY A 608 0.62 30.64 13.95
CA GLY A 608 0.31 29.86 15.15
C GLY A 608 1.47 29.03 15.72
N PHE A 609 2.69 29.19 15.22
CA PHE A 609 3.90 28.60 15.78
C PHE A 609 4.91 29.71 16.14
N ALA A 610 5.14 29.93 17.42
CA ALA A 610 5.85 31.09 17.91
C ALA A 610 7.37 30.91 17.93
N PRO A 611 8.16 32.00 17.78
CA PRO A 611 9.58 32.00 18.10
C PRO A 611 9.82 31.59 19.56
N GLY A 612 10.85 30.78 19.79
CA GLY A 612 11.18 30.22 21.09
C GLY A 612 10.74 28.77 21.30
N GLU A 613 9.80 28.27 20.53
CA GLU A 613 9.40 26.88 20.53
C GLU A 613 10.58 25.97 20.13
N SER A 614 10.63 24.77 20.71
CA SER A 614 11.67 23.79 20.43
C SER A 614 11.05 22.48 20.00
N LEU A 615 11.53 21.95 18.87
CA LEU A 615 11.16 20.67 18.33
C LEU A 615 12.22 19.64 18.66
N GLN A 616 11.83 18.49 19.18
CA GLN A 616 12.73 17.34 19.21
C GLN A 616 12.95 16.84 17.78
N ALA A 617 14.17 16.42 17.51
CA ALA A 617 14.56 15.87 16.23
C ALA A 617 15.54 14.70 16.40
N ARG A 618 15.67 13.88 15.36
CA ARG A 618 16.49 12.67 15.42
C ARG A 618 17.54 12.68 14.34
N TRP A 619 18.63 12.01 14.63
CA TRP A 619 19.71 11.56 13.78
C TRP A 619 20.67 12.66 13.36
N TYR A 620 20.31 13.56 12.43
CA TYR A 620 21.26 14.55 11.91
C TYR A 620 21.08 15.94 12.50
N GLU A 621 22.21 16.63 12.60
CA GLU A 621 22.32 18.08 12.65
C GLU A 621 22.98 18.53 11.33
N GLU A 622 22.17 18.72 10.28
CA GLU A 622 22.59 19.24 8.99
C GLU A 622 22.57 20.77 9.03
N THR A 623 23.74 21.38 8.99
CA THR A 623 23.89 22.84 8.98
C THR A 623 23.58 23.42 7.61
N LEU A 624 22.62 24.31 7.55
CA LEU A 624 22.09 24.90 6.31
C LEU A 624 22.59 26.31 6.08
N GLN A 625 23.03 26.62 4.86
CA GLN A 625 23.43 27.98 4.43
C GLN A 625 22.42 28.51 3.41
N PRO A 626 21.72 29.64 3.70
CA PRO A 626 20.90 30.33 2.69
C PRO A 626 21.76 30.76 1.48
N LEU A 627 21.21 30.64 0.26
CA LEU A 627 21.92 30.89 -0.99
C LEU A 627 21.51 32.19 -1.71
N ARG A 628 20.40 32.83 -1.30
CA ARG A 628 19.85 33.99 -1.98
C ARG A 628 19.11 34.94 -1.03
N PRO A 629 18.93 36.22 -1.39
CA PRO A 629 18.01 37.10 -0.68
C PRO A 629 16.59 36.52 -0.69
N GLY A 630 15.92 36.55 0.46
CA GLY A 630 14.59 35.93 0.64
C GLY A 630 14.63 34.52 1.16
N ALA A 631 15.78 33.82 1.12
CA ALA A 631 16.00 32.62 1.92
C ALA A 631 16.63 33.04 3.27
N HIS A 632 16.04 32.58 4.36
CA HIS A 632 16.50 32.96 5.70
C HIS A 632 16.38 31.80 6.69
N VAL A 633 17.28 31.87 7.69
CA VAL A 633 17.27 30.88 8.79
C VAL A 633 16.07 31.15 9.69
N THR A 634 15.28 30.11 9.93
CA THR A 634 14.07 30.21 10.76
C THR A 634 14.16 29.33 12.02
N ALA A 635 15.20 28.50 12.13
CA ALA A 635 15.51 27.72 13.34
C ALA A 635 16.99 27.43 13.47
N THR A 636 17.46 27.17 14.70
CA THR A 636 18.85 26.82 15.00
C THR A 636 18.96 25.55 15.84
N PHE A 637 20.10 24.87 15.69
CA PHE A 637 20.54 23.80 16.63
C PHE A 637 21.05 24.40 17.95
N PRO A 638 21.28 23.60 19.01
CA PRO A 638 21.87 24.05 20.26
C PRO A 638 23.24 24.71 20.11
N SER A 639 23.98 24.33 19.06
CA SER A 639 25.26 24.94 18.70
C SER A 639 25.14 26.37 18.17
N GLY A 640 23.93 26.81 17.83
CA GLY A 640 23.66 28.06 17.10
C GLY A 640 23.74 27.92 15.58
N ALA A 641 24.11 26.76 15.05
CA ALA A 641 24.10 26.48 13.61
C ALA A 641 22.67 26.47 13.06
N ALA A 642 22.51 26.87 11.79
CA ALA A 642 21.21 26.94 11.14
C ALA A 642 20.61 25.56 10.93
N ALA A 643 19.43 25.32 11.53
CA ALA A 643 18.71 24.05 11.52
C ALA A 643 17.52 24.03 10.56
N ALA A 644 17.02 25.18 10.16
CA ALA A 644 15.94 25.28 9.19
C ALA A 644 16.02 26.57 8.37
N VAL A 645 15.65 26.46 7.09
CA VAL A 645 15.61 27.58 6.15
C VAL A 645 14.25 27.63 5.46
N ILE A 646 13.60 28.78 5.51
CA ILE A 646 12.43 29.12 4.69
C ILE A 646 12.90 29.92 3.46
N SER A 647 12.29 29.61 2.31
CA SER A 647 12.55 30.31 1.06
C SER A 647 11.33 30.34 0.15
N THR A 648 11.43 31.06 -0.94
CA THR A 648 10.46 31.07 -2.03
C THR A 648 11.14 30.68 -3.35
N PHE A 649 10.41 29.98 -4.22
CA PHE A 649 10.88 29.66 -5.56
C PHE A 649 9.71 29.77 -6.54
N GLY A 650 9.87 30.62 -7.58
CA GLY A 650 8.73 30.95 -8.43
C GLY A 650 7.57 31.58 -7.63
N LYS A 651 6.41 30.94 -7.64
CA LYS A 651 5.23 31.36 -6.86
C LYS A 651 5.07 30.62 -5.54
N GLY A 652 5.87 29.58 -5.31
CA GLY A 652 5.72 28.66 -4.17
C GLY A 652 6.66 28.97 -3.01
N LYS A 653 6.50 28.18 -1.96
CA LYS A 653 7.19 28.31 -0.68
C LYS A 653 7.93 27.00 -0.36
N THR A 654 9.06 27.12 0.34
CA THR A 654 9.83 25.95 0.77
C THR A 654 10.28 26.09 2.21
N LEU A 655 10.34 24.94 2.89
CA LEU A 655 10.96 24.80 4.20
C LEU A 655 11.88 23.57 4.17
N MET A 656 13.18 23.80 4.40
CA MET A 656 14.17 22.75 4.60
C MET A 656 14.46 22.59 6.08
N LEU A 657 14.35 21.39 6.61
CA LEU A 657 14.71 21.03 7.99
C LEU A 657 16.03 20.24 7.95
N GLY A 658 17.00 20.62 8.76
CA GLY A 658 18.30 19.92 8.87
C GLY A 658 18.26 18.69 9.79
N SER A 659 17.09 18.18 10.15
CA SER A 659 16.92 17.00 11.01
C SER A 659 15.55 16.33 10.77
N TYR A 660 15.32 15.17 11.41
CA TYR A 660 14.06 14.41 11.28
C TYR A 660 13.14 14.67 12.46
N VAL A 661 12.25 15.65 12.31
CA VAL A 661 11.23 16.03 13.30
C VAL A 661 10.09 15.00 13.34
N GLY A 662 9.70 14.46 12.19
CA GLY A 662 8.69 13.42 12.10
C GLY A 662 9.09 12.16 12.89
N ALA A 663 10.32 11.68 12.69
CA ALA A 663 10.83 10.52 13.42
C ALA A 663 10.92 10.73 14.95
N ALA A 664 11.22 11.95 15.38
CA ALA A 664 11.20 12.29 16.80
C ALA A 664 9.78 12.30 17.36
N TYR A 665 8.80 12.82 16.61
CA TYR A 665 7.41 12.83 17.02
C TYR A 665 6.84 11.42 17.16
N GLU A 666 7.21 10.49 16.28
CA GLU A 666 6.81 9.08 16.43
C GLU A 666 7.20 8.51 17.79
N THR A 667 8.35 8.89 18.30
CA THR A 667 8.87 8.39 19.58
C THR A 667 8.36 9.18 20.79
N HIS A 668 8.31 10.51 20.71
CA HIS A 668 8.15 11.37 21.88
C HIS A 668 6.77 12.03 22.02
N ARG A 669 6.01 12.16 20.94
CA ARG A 669 4.65 12.74 20.92
C ARG A 669 4.55 14.13 21.53
N GLU A 670 5.55 14.99 21.32
CA GLU A 670 5.58 16.30 21.92
C GLU A 670 4.57 17.27 21.29
N PRO A 671 3.82 18.04 22.11
CA PRO A 671 2.80 18.97 21.60
C PRO A 671 3.32 20.01 20.61
N ALA A 672 4.56 20.49 20.81
CA ALA A 672 5.18 21.47 19.92
C ALA A 672 5.29 20.98 18.46
N ALA A 673 5.63 19.71 18.26
CA ALA A 673 5.70 19.14 16.92
C ALA A 673 4.31 19.01 16.26
N ALA A 674 3.28 18.64 17.03
CA ALA A 674 1.90 18.63 16.51
C ALA A 674 1.44 20.03 16.10
N GLN A 675 1.75 21.07 16.93
CA GLN A 675 1.47 22.47 16.61
C GLN A 675 2.24 22.92 15.35
N PHE A 676 3.51 22.50 15.20
CA PHE A 676 4.31 22.80 14.04
C PHE A 676 3.67 22.26 12.74
N TYR A 677 3.25 20.98 12.72
CA TYR A 677 2.60 20.42 11.53
C TYR A 677 1.23 21.05 11.25
N ALA A 678 0.46 21.40 12.29
CA ALA A 678 -0.78 22.16 12.13
C ALA A 678 -0.52 23.58 11.56
N ALA A 679 0.57 24.25 11.99
CA ALA A 679 0.98 25.54 11.44
C ALA A 679 1.40 25.46 9.97
N LEU A 680 2.01 24.34 9.52
CA LEU A 680 2.33 24.10 8.11
C LEU A 680 1.07 24.06 7.24
N LEU A 681 -0.05 23.48 7.72
CA LEU A 681 -1.33 23.51 7.00
C LEU A 681 -1.79 24.94 6.76
N ALA A 682 -1.78 25.77 7.81
CA ALA A 682 -2.17 27.17 7.72
C ALA A 682 -1.21 27.96 6.79
N TRP A 683 0.08 27.73 6.92
CA TRP A 683 1.10 28.38 6.08
C TRP A 683 0.95 28.04 4.59
N ALA A 684 0.60 26.79 4.27
CA ALA A 684 0.32 26.35 2.91
C ALA A 684 -1.08 26.76 2.41
N GLY A 685 -1.93 27.32 3.28
CA GLY A 685 -3.30 27.70 2.93
C GLY A 685 -4.21 26.48 2.71
N VAL A 686 -3.93 25.36 3.40
CA VAL A 686 -4.77 24.16 3.36
C VAL A 686 -6.04 24.42 4.18
N PRO A 687 -7.24 24.25 3.59
CA PRO A 687 -8.48 24.38 4.35
C PRO A 687 -8.64 23.21 5.32
N VAL A 688 -9.19 23.50 6.48
CA VAL A 688 -9.65 22.48 7.43
C VAL A 688 -11.14 22.26 7.18
N PRO A 689 -11.55 21.17 6.51
CA PRO A 689 -12.95 20.95 6.13
C PRO A 689 -13.81 20.49 7.30
N VAL A 690 -13.20 19.97 8.36
CA VAL A 690 -13.87 19.42 9.54
C VAL A 690 -13.33 20.09 10.79
N SER A 691 -14.20 20.57 11.64
CA SER A 691 -13.84 21.00 13.00
C SER A 691 -14.67 20.27 14.04
N VAL A 692 -14.03 19.92 15.15
CA VAL A 692 -14.66 19.20 16.27
C VAL A 692 -14.48 20.02 17.54
N THR A 693 -15.55 20.21 18.27
CA THR A 693 -15.55 20.90 19.58
C THR A 693 -16.30 20.08 20.62
N GLY A 694 -16.03 20.32 21.89
CA GLY A 694 -16.68 19.63 23.02
C GLY A 694 -16.08 18.27 23.38
N ALA A 695 -15.43 17.60 22.45
CA ALA A 695 -14.72 16.33 22.68
C ALA A 695 -13.66 16.10 21.63
N THR A 696 -12.75 15.16 21.90
CA THR A 696 -11.81 14.64 20.87
C THR A 696 -12.49 13.52 20.10
N ALA A 697 -12.58 13.64 18.78
CA ALA A 697 -13.12 12.62 17.90
C ALA A 697 -12.36 12.61 16.57
N GLU A 698 -12.16 11.41 16.00
CA GLU A 698 -11.77 11.28 14.61
C GLU A 698 -13.02 11.45 13.74
N VAL A 699 -12.93 12.27 12.72
CA VAL A 699 -14.01 12.45 11.75
C VAL A 699 -13.49 12.17 10.35
N ARG A 700 -14.19 11.31 9.65
CA ARG A 700 -13.96 11.02 8.22
C ARG A 700 -15.27 11.23 7.46
N TYR A 701 -15.16 11.58 6.19
CA TYR A 701 -16.33 11.66 5.33
C TYR A 701 -16.01 11.17 3.93
N LEU A 702 -17.05 10.68 3.25
CA LEU A 702 -16.99 10.25 1.86
C LEU A 702 -18.06 11.00 1.07
N GLU A 703 -17.73 11.39 -0.15
CA GLU A 703 -18.64 12.02 -1.09
C GLU A 703 -19.35 10.96 -1.92
N SER A 704 -20.66 10.85 -1.80
CA SER A 704 -21.55 9.97 -2.59
C SER A 704 -22.62 10.80 -3.27
N VAL A 705 -22.21 11.66 -4.18
CA VAL A 705 -23.02 12.74 -4.77
C VAL A 705 -24.42 12.26 -5.17
N PRO A 706 -25.52 12.91 -4.67
CA PRO A 706 -25.52 14.19 -3.93
C PRO A 706 -25.26 14.07 -2.41
N ASP A 707 -25.19 12.87 -1.87
CA ASP A 707 -25.07 12.58 -0.45
C ASP A 707 -23.62 12.69 0.06
N THR A 708 -23.47 12.83 1.38
CA THR A 708 -22.19 12.78 2.08
C THR A 708 -22.29 11.83 3.26
N LEU A 709 -21.47 10.79 3.28
CA LEU A 709 -21.34 9.88 4.42
C LEU A 709 -20.36 10.45 5.44
N VAL A 710 -20.78 10.62 6.68
CA VAL A 710 -19.95 11.14 7.78
C VAL A 710 -19.78 10.05 8.83
N PHE A 711 -18.54 9.84 9.26
CA PHE A 711 -18.16 8.86 10.28
C PHE A 711 -17.49 9.61 11.42
N VAL A 712 -18.06 9.53 12.63
CA VAL A 712 -17.52 10.16 13.83
C VAL A 712 -17.14 9.06 14.81
N PHE A 713 -15.86 8.92 15.08
CA PHE A 713 -15.30 7.86 15.91
C PHE A 713 -15.04 8.36 17.33
N ASN A 714 -15.51 7.61 18.31
CA ASN A 714 -15.10 7.69 19.70
C ASN A 714 -14.13 6.55 20.01
N HIS A 715 -12.84 6.85 20.07
CA HIS A 715 -11.81 5.88 20.45
C HIS A 715 -11.58 5.77 21.95
N SER A 716 -12.28 6.60 22.75
CA SER A 716 -12.11 6.62 24.20
C SER A 716 -12.97 5.57 24.91
N LYS A 717 -12.60 5.28 26.16
CA LYS A 717 -13.38 4.41 27.06
C LYS A 717 -14.58 5.12 27.71
N GLN A 718 -14.83 6.38 27.39
CA GLN A 718 -15.94 7.19 27.93
C GLN A 718 -16.85 7.61 26.79
N PRO A 719 -18.16 7.81 27.06
CA PRO A 719 -19.05 8.41 26.07
C PRO A 719 -18.63 9.86 25.80
N ILE A 720 -18.80 10.31 24.56
CA ILE A 720 -18.51 11.69 24.15
C ILE A 720 -19.73 12.33 23.50
N GLU A 721 -19.79 13.66 23.53
CA GLU A 721 -20.82 14.45 22.86
C GLU A 721 -20.16 15.55 22.00
N PRO A 722 -19.55 15.17 20.87
CA PRO A 722 -18.89 16.11 19.99
C PRO A 722 -19.89 16.98 19.24
N SER A 723 -19.50 18.24 19.00
CA SER A 723 -20.09 19.07 17.96
C SER A 723 -19.17 19.07 16.75
N VAL A 724 -19.61 18.46 15.66
CA VAL A 724 -18.86 18.32 14.42
C VAL A 724 -19.39 19.32 13.40
N SER A 725 -18.52 20.16 12.85
CA SER A 725 -18.87 21.07 11.76
C SER A 725 -18.15 20.64 10.49
N LEU A 726 -18.92 20.44 9.40
CA LEU A 726 -18.38 20.09 8.09
C LEU A 726 -18.63 21.23 7.11
N ARG A 727 -17.61 21.63 6.39
CA ARG A 727 -17.69 22.60 5.30
C ARG A 727 -18.18 21.92 4.03
N LEU A 728 -19.49 21.79 3.85
CA LEU A 728 -20.14 21.26 2.66
C LEU A 728 -20.60 22.39 1.73
N ARG A 729 -21.06 22.04 0.52
CA ARG A 729 -21.72 22.99 -0.38
C ARG A 729 -22.93 23.61 0.33
N ALA A 730 -23.21 24.88 0.04
CA ALA A 730 -24.41 25.51 0.55
C ALA A 730 -25.65 24.74 0.09
N GLY A 731 -26.52 24.38 1.02
CA GLY A 731 -27.72 23.57 0.74
C GLY A 731 -28.52 23.36 2.01
N ASN A 732 -29.69 22.79 1.86
CA ASN A 732 -30.56 22.40 2.95
C ASN A 732 -30.41 20.86 3.10
N TYR A 733 -29.90 20.41 4.22
CA TYR A 733 -29.59 18.99 4.44
C TYR A 733 -30.57 18.33 5.40
N ARG A 734 -30.74 17.03 5.26
CA ARG A 734 -31.28 16.13 6.29
C ARG A 734 -30.19 15.13 6.69
N GLY A 735 -30.14 14.79 7.97
CA GLY A 735 -29.23 13.78 8.49
C GLY A 735 -30.00 12.51 8.85
N THR A 736 -29.42 11.35 8.53
CA THR A 736 -29.94 10.03 8.92
C THR A 736 -28.80 9.20 9.53
N ASP A 737 -28.98 8.73 10.76
CA ASP A 737 -28.11 7.71 11.35
C ASP A 737 -28.38 6.37 10.67
N LEU A 738 -27.41 5.86 9.93
CA LEU A 738 -27.56 4.63 9.12
C LEU A 738 -27.62 3.37 9.99
N VAL A 739 -27.01 3.39 11.17
CA VAL A 739 -26.98 2.27 12.10
C VAL A 739 -28.30 2.21 12.88
N ALA A 740 -28.66 3.32 13.51
CA ALA A 740 -29.89 3.44 14.30
C ALA A 740 -31.16 3.63 13.47
N GLN A 741 -31.04 3.96 12.17
CA GLN A 741 -32.13 4.26 11.23
C GLN A 741 -33.06 5.38 11.76
N LYS A 742 -32.45 6.46 12.28
CA LYS A 742 -33.17 7.59 12.88
C LYS A 742 -32.70 8.92 12.27
N PRO A 743 -33.60 9.91 12.21
CA PRO A 743 -33.20 11.27 11.89
C PRO A 743 -32.15 11.79 12.87
N VAL A 744 -31.20 12.57 12.35
CA VAL A 744 -30.17 13.27 13.09
C VAL A 744 -30.51 14.74 13.12
N GLU A 745 -30.40 15.36 14.31
CA GLU A 745 -30.53 16.80 14.43
C GLU A 745 -29.30 17.47 13.81
N ILE A 746 -29.57 18.33 12.86
CA ILE A 746 -28.54 19.13 12.19
C ILE A 746 -28.89 20.61 12.25
N SER A 747 -27.87 21.44 12.29
CA SER A 747 -28.00 22.89 12.11
C SER A 747 -27.03 23.37 11.04
N GLU A 748 -27.37 24.42 10.37
CA GLU A 748 -26.57 25.01 9.29
C GLU A 748 -26.26 26.46 9.60
N ASP A 749 -25.04 26.89 9.33
CA ASP A 749 -24.62 28.27 9.37
C ASP A 749 -23.58 28.57 8.27
N ALA A 750 -23.03 29.78 8.28
CA ALA A 750 -22.03 30.19 7.29
C ALA A 750 -20.75 29.32 7.30
N SER A 751 -20.51 28.54 8.35
CA SER A 751 -19.34 27.63 8.45
C SER A 751 -19.62 26.24 7.88
N GLY A 752 -20.88 25.91 7.60
CA GLY A 752 -21.31 24.62 7.05
C GLY A 752 -22.38 23.91 7.86
N VAL A 753 -22.45 22.59 7.73
CA VAL A 753 -23.39 21.71 8.43
C VAL A 753 -22.82 21.30 9.78
N LYS A 754 -23.60 21.43 10.85
CA LYS A 754 -23.25 21.02 12.21
C LYS A 754 -24.05 19.81 12.65
N LEU A 755 -23.35 18.81 13.18
CA LEU A 755 -23.91 17.60 13.78
C LEU A 755 -23.64 17.61 15.28
N ARG A 756 -24.62 17.21 16.07
CA ARG A 756 -24.45 16.94 17.49
C ARG A 756 -25.04 15.58 17.83
N GLY A 757 -24.31 14.80 18.61
CA GLY A 757 -24.78 13.49 19.03
C GLY A 757 -23.93 12.91 20.14
N ARG A 758 -24.52 11.97 20.89
CA ARG A 758 -23.81 11.19 21.89
C ARG A 758 -23.29 9.92 21.27
N ILE A 759 -22.00 9.63 21.43
CA ILE A 759 -21.33 8.42 20.91
C ILE A 759 -20.85 7.61 22.11
N ALA A 760 -21.24 6.33 22.15
CA ALA A 760 -20.82 5.41 23.20
C ALA A 760 -19.29 5.20 23.20
N PRO A 761 -18.71 4.65 24.27
CA PRO A 761 -17.30 4.29 24.31
C PRO A 761 -16.93 3.33 23.16
N GLU A 762 -15.80 3.56 22.50
CA GLU A 762 -15.28 2.70 21.42
C GLU A 762 -16.33 2.39 20.35
N ASP A 763 -17.03 3.45 19.90
CA ASP A 763 -18.13 3.36 18.95
C ASP A 763 -17.98 4.36 17.80
N VAL A 764 -18.84 4.21 16.79
CA VAL A 764 -18.84 5.01 15.57
C VAL A 764 -20.25 5.49 15.27
N TRP A 765 -20.39 6.77 15.02
CA TRP A 765 -21.64 7.36 14.53
C TRP A 765 -21.55 7.54 13.02
N VAL A 766 -22.44 6.87 12.27
CA VAL A 766 -22.45 6.85 10.80
C VAL A 766 -23.67 7.61 10.32
N VAL A 767 -23.44 8.75 9.71
CA VAL A 767 -24.52 9.66 9.26
C VAL A 767 -24.48 9.85 7.75
N ASP A 768 -25.63 9.67 7.14
CA ASP A 768 -25.89 10.09 5.78
C ASP A 768 -26.47 11.52 5.79
N LEU A 769 -25.79 12.43 5.11
CA LEU A 769 -26.24 13.81 4.87
C LEU A 769 -26.73 13.93 3.43
N SER A 770 -28.04 13.98 3.26
CA SER A 770 -28.69 14.12 1.95
C SER A 770 -29.26 15.55 1.78
N PRO A 771 -29.14 16.19 0.60
CA PRO A 771 -29.87 17.42 0.30
C PRO A 771 -31.39 17.22 0.43
N ARG A 772 -32.09 18.23 0.92
CA ARG A 772 -33.56 18.23 1.01
C ARG A 772 -34.21 18.57 -0.33
#